data_44556f1d1577e76c41686660966155be
#
_entry.id   44556f1d1577e76c41686660966155be
#
_cell.length_a   1.000
_cell.length_b   1.000
_cell.length_c   1.000
_cell.angle_alpha   90.00
_cell.angle_beta   90.00
_cell.angle_gamma   90.00
#
_symmetry.space_group_name_H-M   'P 1'
#
loop_
_entity.id
_entity.type
_entity.pdbx_description
1 polymer ?
#
loop_
_entity_poly.entity_id
_entity_poly.type
_entity_poly.pdbx_seq_one_letter_code
_entity_poly.pdbx_strand_id
1 'polypeptide(L)'
;MKKLYEEASVQDIADAIREKTGGAETYRIAQMGAAVRSIPDGDQIAHADIPDYVKDGVLALAQKVQAVKTASSIVFVTVADAHHATDESTGWKANIEAGNMDACRAIKALSHVTPLDFAAFLGDLTFGYRTTTAAQFEAQCREFHRWIEEGLRGIPQLWTPGNHDTGEYFAAETGSLTNLYGAALIKKYFSDYNAGTVYGSAQAGYCYRDIPGKKLRIINLNTVEGEITGGETAANALSEAQLLWFAQTLADLGSKADSAAWGFVILGHYPLDWGSARAGGKVLKAYLDGGSVTIGGKTVSFTGKNGAVCYGNFHGHLHNFKTSRIYVVPDNVSQSDPPTQQMAALRICCPSANYYRTNEVGDNNRLDSNQIEFGEETTHSKAPGVTDTAFTVNVINPADKKIYSFCYGAGYDRTLSFDFAVIMRAVKAMLTGCIGSNAATAVEDGAAYTTTLTPKNGYTFDTVTVSMGGTDITATAYNAATGVVSIARVTGDITITATASKPVTYTNLVPTAVDSSGASMPYQNGYNLSSSGNAQSGSGFVTSGFIPLPGNVTKHVYRIAGEGIVFSKAEAYCRVGWYDSTFQLLKTVIPANKIDVSVYFPSSIPESTTAMTFQVTEAASNVPASAAYFRVSAMGKGENLIITLDEPIE
;
A
#
# COMPACT_ATOMS: atom_id res chain seq x y z
N MET A 1 32.84 -19.68 -50.57
CA MET A 1 32.54 -19.04 -51.86
C MET A 1 32.07 -17.62 -51.58
N LYS A 2 32.91 -16.59 -51.85
CA LYS A 2 32.48 -15.18 -51.80
C LYS A 2 31.53 -14.99 -53.00
N LYS A 3 30.25 -14.75 -52.77
CA LYS A 3 29.35 -14.24 -53.78
C LYS A 3 29.80 -12.82 -54.13
N LEU A 4 30.34 -12.59 -55.31
CA LEU A 4 30.51 -11.28 -55.89
C LEU A 4 29.10 -10.75 -56.24
N TYR A 5 28.67 -9.75 -55.56
CA TYR A 5 27.51 -8.99 -55.95
C TYR A 5 27.93 -8.01 -57.04
N GLU A 6 27.12 -7.86 -58.08
CA GLU A 6 27.36 -6.81 -59.07
C GLU A 6 27.28 -5.44 -58.38
N GLU A 7 28.26 -4.62 -58.62
CA GLU A 7 28.40 -3.28 -58.00
C GLU A 7 27.16 -2.40 -58.31
N ALA A 8 26.58 -2.55 -59.50
CA ALA A 8 25.36 -1.87 -59.91
C ALA A 8 24.17 -2.25 -59.00
N SER A 9 23.99 -3.53 -58.66
CA SER A 9 22.89 -3.98 -57.80
C SER A 9 23.02 -3.49 -56.37
N VAL A 10 24.24 -3.33 -55.87
CA VAL A 10 24.48 -2.74 -54.54
C VAL A 10 24.20 -1.24 -54.55
N GLN A 11 24.56 -0.57 -55.64
CA GLN A 11 24.28 0.86 -55.83
C GLN A 11 22.79 1.13 -55.93
N ASP A 12 22.05 0.30 -56.71
CA ASP A 12 20.59 0.41 -56.85
C ASP A 12 19.88 0.25 -55.50
N ILE A 13 20.33 -0.68 -54.64
CA ILE A 13 19.79 -0.83 -53.28
C ILE A 13 20.07 0.41 -52.44
N ALA A 14 21.28 0.95 -52.50
CA ALA A 14 21.64 2.17 -51.76
C ALA A 14 20.86 3.40 -52.21
N ASP A 15 20.59 3.49 -53.54
CA ASP A 15 19.81 4.58 -54.11
C ASP A 15 18.32 4.47 -53.71
N ALA A 16 17.77 3.26 -53.75
CA ALA A 16 16.41 3.00 -53.28
C ALA A 16 16.22 3.36 -51.76
N ILE A 17 17.21 3.04 -50.95
CA ILE A 17 17.20 3.42 -49.51
C ILE A 17 17.22 4.95 -49.38
N ARG A 18 18.07 5.66 -50.12
CA ARG A 18 18.14 7.13 -50.10
C ARG A 18 16.84 7.79 -50.55
N GLU A 19 16.24 7.24 -51.63
CA GLU A 19 14.94 7.72 -52.13
C GLU A 19 13.84 7.63 -51.04
N LYS A 20 13.77 6.49 -50.36
CA LYS A 20 12.77 6.22 -49.31
C LYS A 20 13.02 6.98 -48.00
N THR A 21 14.28 7.19 -47.62
CA THR A 21 14.65 7.89 -46.37
C THR A 21 14.79 9.40 -46.54
N GLY A 22 14.83 9.90 -47.77
CA GLY A 22 15.13 11.31 -48.06
C GLY A 22 16.55 11.74 -47.69
N GLY A 23 17.42 10.76 -47.39
CA GLY A 23 18.80 11.00 -46.93
C GLY A 23 19.81 11.01 -48.08
N ALA A 24 20.93 11.74 -47.90
CA ALA A 24 22.08 11.75 -48.79
C ALA A 24 23.24 10.85 -48.32
N GLU A 25 22.99 9.95 -47.40
CA GLU A 25 24.01 9.16 -46.73
C GLU A 25 24.58 8.06 -47.62
N THR A 26 25.87 7.74 -47.45
CA THR A 26 26.54 6.65 -48.15
C THR A 26 26.51 5.39 -47.27
N TYR A 27 25.84 4.36 -47.71
CA TYR A 27 25.72 3.10 -46.97
C TYR A 27 26.81 2.11 -47.37
N ARG A 28 27.48 1.49 -46.43
CA ARG A 28 28.26 0.29 -46.64
C ARG A 28 27.33 -0.93 -46.68
N ILE A 29 27.68 -1.98 -47.40
CA ILE A 29 26.89 -3.23 -47.52
C ILE A 29 26.44 -3.74 -46.13
N ALA A 30 27.32 -3.67 -45.12
CA ALA A 30 27.00 -4.08 -43.76
C ALA A 30 25.94 -3.20 -43.06
N GLN A 31 25.75 -1.95 -43.54
CA GLN A 31 24.81 -0.98 -42.99
C GLN A 31 23.46 -0.97 -43.72
N MET A 32 23.43 -1.47 -44.97
CA MET A 32 22.23 -1.48 -45.79
C MET A 32 21.08 -2.26 -45.16
N GLY A 33 21.35 -3.39 -44.53
CA GLY A 33 20.34 -4.15 -43.81
C GLY A 33 19.71 -3.41 -42.61
N ALA A 34 20.48 -2.58 -41.92
CA ALA A 34 19.95 -1.74 -40.85
C ALA A 34 19.18 -0.54 -41.43
N ALA A 35 19.70 0.07 -42.52
CA ALA A 35 19.05 1.18 -43.19
C ALA A 35 17.72 0.76 -43.85
N VAL A 36 17.66 -0.40 -44.48
CA VAL A 36 16.40 -0.98 -45.00
C VAL A 36 15.39 -1.20 -43.88
N ARG A 37 15.82 -1.69 -42.73
CA ARG A 37 14.95 -1.87 -41.57
C ARG A 37 14.52 -0.57 -40.92
N SER A 38 15.19 0.53 -41.17
CA SER A 38 14.84 1.86 -40.64
C SER A 38 13.90 2.65 -41.57
N ILE A 39 13.62 2.16 -42.79
CA ILE A 39 12.66 2.79 -43.68
C ILE A 39 11.28 2.61 -43.04
N PRO A 40 10.55 3.71 -42.77
CA PRO A 40 9.17 3.60 -42.28
C PRO A 40 8.28 3.06 -43.39
N ASP A 41 8.02 1.79 -43.35
CA ASP A 41 7.34 1.12 -44.46
C ASP A 41 5.87 0.90 -44.16
N GLY A 42 5.05 1.84 -44.59
CA GLY A 42 3.62 1.63 -44.70
C GLY A 42 3.23 0.49 -45.67
N ASP A 43 4.12 0.15 -46.59
CA ASP A 43 3.85 -0.86 -47.62
C ASP A 43 4.14 -2.30 -47.17
N GLN A 44 4.98 -2.54 -46.15
CA GLN A 44 5.31 -3.90 -45.68
C GLN A 44 4.11 -4.61 -45.03
N ILE A 45 3.21 -3.87 -44.39
CA ILE A 45 1.95 -4.42 -43.89
C ILE A 45 1.06 -4.85 -45.05
N ALA A 46 1.13 -4.18 -46.21
CA ALA A 46 0.32 -4.44 -47.39
C ALA A 46 0.58 -5.79 -48.07
N HIS A 47 1.77 -6.36 -47.88
CA HIS A 47 2.17 -7.63 -48.54
C HIS A 47 1.87 -8.90 -47.73
N ALA A 48 1.45 -8.79 -46.47
CA ALA A 48 1.04 -9.93 -45.68
C ALA A 48 -0.46 -10.19 -45.86
N ASP A 49 -0.89 -11.44 -45.78
CA ASP A 49 -2.30 -11.88 -45.66
C ASP A 49 -2.92 -11.41 -44.33
N ILE A 50 -2.72 -10.16 -43.99
CA ILE A 50 -3.18 -9.52 -42.74
C ILE A 50 -4.43 -8.72 -43.06
N PRO A 51 -5.55 -8.94 -42.39
CA PRO A 51 -6.78 -8.18 -42.59
C PRO A 51 -6.58 -6.70 -42.37
N ASP A 52 -7.31 -5.86 -43.11
CA ASP A 52 -7.16 -4.38 -43.01
C ASP A 52 -7.44 -3.84 -41.61
N TYR A 53 -8.42 -4.41 -40.89
CA TYR A 53 -8.69 -4.03 -39.51
C TYR A 53 -7.49 -4.29 -38.57
N VAL A 54 -6.69 -5.32 -38.83
CA VAL A 54 -5.46 -5.58 -38.08
C VAL A 54 -4.40 -4.54 -38.41
N LYS A 55 -4.23 -4.21 -39.72
CA LYS A 55 -3.29 -3.19 -40.20
C LYS A 55 -3.59 -1.85 -39.56
N ASP A 56 -4.86 -1.41 -39.57
CA ASP A 56 -5.29 -0.15 -39.00
C ASP A 56 -5.03 -0.09 -37.50
N GLY A 57 -5.34 -1.14 -36.78
CA GLY A 57 -5.05 -1.27 -35.34
C GLY A 57 -3.56 -1.20 -35.03
N VAL A 58 -2.72 -1.85 -35.84
CA VAL A 58 -1.26 -1.84 -35.70
C VAL A 58 -0.67 -0.48 -36.03
N LEU A 59 -1.14 0.20 -37.07
CA LEU A 59 -0.68 1.55 -37.40
C LEU A 59 -1.01 2.55 -36.29
N ALA A 60 -2.23 2.48 -35.74
CA ALA A 60 -2.62 3.32 -34.60
C ALA A 60 -1.72 3.04 -33.38
N LEU A 61 -1.42 1.75 -33.10
CA LEU A 61 -0.53 1.36 -32.02
C LEU A 61 0.91 1.85 -32.24
N ALA A 62 1.44 1.71 -33.47
CA ALA A 62 2.77 2.20 -33.84
C ALA A 62 2.90 3.71 -33.67
N GLN A 63 1.86 4.47 -34.01
CA GLN A 63 1.82 5.92 -33.80
C GLN A 63 1.89 6.28 -32.31
N LYS A 64 1.16 5.57 -31.44
CA LYS A 64 1.24 5.76 -29.97
C LYS A 64 2.65 5.51 -29.46
N VAL A 65 3.28 4.41 -29.89
CA VAL A 65 4.66 4.07 -29.54
C VAL A 65 5.62 5.17 -29.99
N GLN A 66 5.51 5.61 -31.24
CA GLN A 66 6.37 6.65 -31.79
C GLN A 66 6.22 8.00 -31.07
N ALA A 67 5.02 8.33 -30.59
CA ALA A 67 4.77 9.57 -29.87
C ALA A 67 5.51 9.67 -28.52
N VAL A 68 5.84 8.53 -27.90
CA VAL A 68 6.51 8.49 -26.59
C VAL A 68 7.93 7.93 -26.63
N LYS A 69 8.32 7.28 -27.75
CA LYS A 69 9.62 6.63 -27.90
C LYS A 69 10.75 7.65 -28.00
N THR A 70 11.84 7.39 -27.29
CA THR A 70 13.12 8.09 -27.36
C THR A 70 14.23 7.14 -27.85
N ALA A 71 15.42 7.65 -28.11
CA ALA A 71 16.57 6.81 -28.52
C ALA A 71 16.96 5.78 -27.44
N SER A 72 16.77 6.12 -26.16
CA SER A 72 17.06 5.23 -25.03
C SER A 72 15.92 4.32 -24.63
N SER A 73 14.73 4.47 -25.23
CA SER A 73 13.56 3.68 -24.87
C SER A 73 13.77 2.20 -25.15
N ILE A 74 13.19 1.36 -24.31
CA ILE A 74 13.09 -0.08 -24.47
C ILE A 74 11.67 -0.38 -24.93
N VAL A 75 11.52 -1.04 -26.09
CA VAL A 75 10.21 -1.33 -26.69
C VAL A 75 10.03 -2.83 -26.81
N PHE A 76 8.98 -3.37 -26.23
CA PHE A 76 8.69 -4.80 -26.27
C PHE A 76 7.20 -5.11 -26.19
N VAL A 77 6.83 -6.29 -26.67
CA VAL A 77 5.47 -6.80 -26.52
C VAL A 77 5.37 -7.79 -25.39
N THR A 78 4.21 -7.83 -24.72
CA THR A 78 3.86 -8.89 -23.78
C THR A 78 2.57 -9.56 -24.20
N VAL A 79 2.58 -10.88 -24.22
CA VAL A 79 1.44 -11.76 -24.50
C VAL A 79 1.29 -12.70 -23.32
N ALA A 80 0.11 -12.79 -22.75
CA ALA A 80 -0.18 -13.65 -21.62
C ALA A 80 -1.47 -14.44 -21.87
N ASP A 81 -1.59 -15.61 -21.25
CA ASP A 81 -2.86 -16.31 -21.11
C ASP A 81 -3.57 -16.52 -22.49
N ALA A 82 -2.83 -16.99 -23.47
CA ALA A 82 -3.35 -17.25 -24.81
C ALA A 82 -4.35 -18.43 -24.82
N HIS A 83 -4.20 -19.36 -23.90
CA HIS A 83 -5.05 -20.54 -23.73
C HIS A 83 -5.39 -21.22 -25.06
N HIS A 84 -4.37 -21.38 -25.91
CA HIS A 84 -4.55 -21.89 -27.25
C HIS A 84 -5.06 -23.35 -27.26
N ALA A 85 -6.10 -23.63 -28.04
CA ALA A 85 -6.73 -24.93 -28.13
C ALA A 85 -6.83 -25.40 -29.59
N THR A 86 -6.54 -26.67 -29.85
CA THR A 86 -6.59 -27.28 -31.18
C THR A 86 -7.75 -28.25 -31.37
N ASP A 87 -8.50 -28.55 -30.30
CA ASP A 87 -9.64 -29.45 -30.34
C ASP A 87 -10.98 -28.74 -30.14
N GLU A 88 -12.05 -29.36 -30.57
CA GLU A 88 -13.41 -28.80 -30.50
C GLU A 88 -14.12 -29.12 -29.18
N SER A 89 -13.45 -29.79 -28.26
CA SER A 89 -14.06 -30.24 -26.98
C SER A 89 -14.44 -29.09 -26.07
N THR A 90 -13.88 -27.89 -26.30
CA THR A 90 -14.07 -26.73 -25.45
C THR A 90 -15.28 -25.88 -25.80
N GLY A 91 -15.88 -26.03 -26.96
CA GLY A 91 -16.96 -25.17 -27.47
C GLY A 91 -16.51 -23.74 -27.83
N TRP A 92 -15.28 -23.35 -27.44
CA TRP A 92 -14.73 -21.98 -27.61
C TRP A 92 -13.59 -21.92 -28.64
N LYS A 93 -13.20 -23.07 -29.18
CA LYS A 93 -12.03 -23.20 -30.08
C LYS A 93 -11.98 -22.12 -31.16
N ALA A 94 -13.08 -21.89 -31.85
CA ALA A 94 -13.10 -20.96 -32.99
C ALA A 94 -12.78 -19.51 -32.55
N ASN A 95 -13.28 -19.08 -31.38
CA ASN A 95 -13.03 -17.74 -30.87
C ASN A 95 -11.62 -17.59 -30.30
N ILE A 96 -11.13 -18.62 -29.61
CA ILE A 96 -9.76 -18.68 -29.08
C ILE A 96 -8.75 -18.67 -30.23
N GLU A 97 -8.98 -19.50 -31.23
CA GLU A 97 -8.13 -19.59 -32.41
C GLU A 97 -8.10 -18.28 -33.20
N ALA A 98 -9.26 -17.66 -33.43
CA ALA A 98 -9.34 -16.40 -34.16
C ALA A 98 -8.65 -15.27 -33.39
N GLY A 99 -8.85 -15.15 -32.03
CA GLY A 99 -8.22 -14.16 -31.20
C GLY A 99 -6.70 -14.30 -31.15
N ASN A 100 -6.19 -15.51 -30.96
CA ASN A 100 -4.77 -15.80 -30.96
C ASN A 100 -4.12 -15.57 -32.33
N MET A 101 -4.79 -15.94 -33.41
CA MET A 101 -4.31 -15.70 -34.78
C MET A 101 -4.21 -14.20 -35.06
N ASP A 102 -5.19 -13.38 -34.62
CA ASP A 102 -5.14 -11.94 -34.79
C ASP A 102 -4.04 -11.30 -33.93
N ALA A 103 -3.81 -11.80 -32.72
CA ALA A 103 -2.67 -11.37 -31.90
C ALA A 103 -1.35 -11.63 -32.62
N CYS A 104 -1.16 -12.83 -33.12
CA CYS A 104 0.06 -13.21 -33.85
C CYS A 104 0.25 -12.36 -35.13
N ARG A 105 -0.82 -12.16 -35.92
CA ARG A 105 -0.81 -11.28 -37.08
C ARG A 105 -0.48 -9.83 -36.73
N ALA A 106 -1.08 -9.31 -35.69
CA ALA A 106 -0.83 -7.94 -35.24
C ALA A 106 0.61 -7.75 -34.75
N ILE A 107 1.15 -8.70 -33.99
CA ILE A 107 2.55 -8.64 -33.50
C ILE A 107 3.51 -8.76 -34.69
N LYS A 108 3.23 -9.64 -35.66
CA LYS A 108 4.00 -9.76 -36.89
C LYS A 108 4.01 -8.43 -37.66
N ALA A 109 2.84 -7.84 -37.92
CA ALA A 109 2.72 -6.56 -38.58
C ALA A 109 3.44 -5.43 -37.81
N LEU A 110 3.27 -5.39 -36.48
CA LEU A 110 3.91 -4.38 -35.63
C LEU A 110 5.44 -4.47 -35.70
N SER A 111 6.01 -5.67 -35.69
CA SER A 111 7.46 -5.87 -35.76
C SER A 111 8.10 -5.29 -37.03
N HIS A 112 7.33 -5.12 -38.10
CA HIS A 112 7.78 -4.50 -39.34
C HIS A 112 7.77 -2.97 -39.30
N VAL A 113 6.85 -2.36 -38.53
CA VAL A 113 6.70 -0.91 -38.46
C VAL A 113 7.26 -0.29 -37.17
N THR A 114 7.48 -1.10 -36.15
CA THR A 114 8.04 -0.65 -34.87
C THR A 114 9.14 -1.63 -34.44
N PRO A 115 10.42 -1.18 -34.40
CA PRO A 115 11.48 -2.03 -33.88
C PRO A 115 11.22 -2.42 -32.43
N LEU A 116 11.18 -3.73 -32.19
CA LEU A 116 11.03 -4.34 -30.87
C LEU A 116 12.40 -4.78 -30.35
N ASP A 117 12.70 -4.47 -29.10
CA ASP A 117 13.93 -4.94 -28.45
C ASP A 117 13.80 -6.40 -28.00
N PHE A 118 12.59 -6.85 -27.65
CA PHE A 118 12.25 -8.25 -27.36
C PHE A 118 10.73 -8.48 -27.37
N ALA A 119 10.34 -9.76 -27.28
CA ALA A 119 8.96 -10.19 -27.05
C ALA A 119 8.90 -11.14 -25.86
N ALA A 120 7.91 -10.98 -24.98
CA ALA A 120 7.71 -11.78 -23.79
C ALA A 120 6.36 -12.49 -23.82
N PHE A 121 6.39 -13.83 -23.64
CA PHE A 121 5.22 -14.69 -23.55
C PHE A 121 5.13 -15.20 -22.10
N LEU A 122 4.07 -14.78 -21.39
CA LEU A 122 4.01 -14.80 -19.94
C LEU A 122 3.18 -15.97 -19.39
N GLY A 123 3.21 -17.10 -20.06
CA GLY A 123 2.57 -18.34 -19.62
C GLY A 123 1.12 -18.50 -20.03
N ASP A 124 0.56 -19.65 -19.70
CA ASP A 124 -0.75 -20.13 -20.15
C ASP A 124 -0.91 -20.00 -21.67
N LEU A 125 0.14 -20.46 -22.38
CA LEU A 125 0.15 -20.50 -23.82
C LEU A 125 -0.93 -21.45 -24.33
N THR A 126 -1.08 -22.60 -23.67
CA THR A 126 -2.02 -23.66 -24.05
C THR A 126 -3.26 -23.64 -23.16
N PHE A 127 -4.33 -24.24 -23.63
CA PHE A 127 -5.56 -24.37 -22.89
C PHE A 127 -5.40 -25.27 -21.64
N GLY A 128 -4.65 -26.37 -21.76
CA GLY A 128 -4.21 -27.26 -20.69
C GLY A 128 -5.31 -27.77 -19.74
N TYR A 129 -6.58 -27.82 -20.17
CA TYR A 129 -7.72 -28.03 -19.30
C TYR A 129 -8.40 -29.39 -19.56
N ARG A 130 -8.88 -30.04 -18.52
CA ARG A 130 -9.73 -31.25 -18.43
C ARG A 130 -9.25 -32.48 -19.19
N THR A 131 -9.05 -32.42 -20.48
CA THR A 131 -8.76 -33.56 -21.33
C THR A 131 -7.54 -33.39 -22.19
N THR A 132 -6.76 -32.32 -22.01
CA THR A 132 -5.59 -32.01 -22.82
C THR A 132 -4.47 -33.01 -22.52
N THR A 133 -4.22 -33.90 -23.46
CA THR A 133 -3.10 -34.85 -23.41
C THR A 133 -1.78 -34.16 -23.75
N ALA A 134 -0.64 -34.80 -23.46
CA ALA A 134 0.68 -34.31 -23.87
C ALA A 134 0.79 -34.12 -25.40
N ALA A 135 0.15 -34.97 -26.20
CA ALA A 135 0.15 -34.83 -27.65
C ALA A 135 -0.66 -33.61 -28.13
N GLN A 136 -1.78 -33.32 -27.49
CA GLN A 136 -2.58 -32.12 -27.75
C GLN A 136 -1.84 -30.86 -27.32
N PHE A 137 -1.21 -30.88 -26.14
CA PHE A 137 -0.33 -29.80 -25.67
C PHE A 137 0.77 -29.51 -26.72
N GLU A 138 1.46 -30.55 -27.20
CA GLU A 138 2.46 -30.37 -28.25
C GLU A 138 1.89 -29.78 -29.54
N ALA A 139 0.67 -30.17 -29.92
CA ALA A 139 0.02 -29.65 -31.13
C ALA A 139 -0.33 -28.15 -30.93
N GLN A 140 -0.86 -27.78 -29.78
CA GLN A 140 -1.19 -26.40 -29.43
C GLN A 140 0.06 -25.53 -29.43
N CYS A 141 1.14 -25.96 -28.79
CA CYS A 141 2.41 -25.24 -28.79
C CYS A 141 2.97 -25.06 -30.22
N ARG A 142 3.02 -26.14 -31.02
CA ARG A 142 3.55 -26.06 -32.38
C ARG A 142 2.74 -25.13 -33.28
N GLU A 143 1.43 -25.10 -33.12
CA GLU A 143 0.57 -24.24 -33.93
C GLU A 143 0.79 -22.78 -33.57
N PHE A 144 0.77 -22.44 -32.30
CA PHE A 144 0.98 -21.05 -31.83
C PHE A 144 2.38 -20.55 -32.22
N HIS A 145 3.42 -21.33 -31.97
CA HIS A 145 4.78 -20.97 -32.36
C HIS A 145 4.91 -20.74 -33.88
N ARG A 146 4.28 -21.58 -34.69
CA ARG A 146 4.29 -21.40 -36.14
C ARG A 146 3.66 -20.07 -36.56
N TRP A 147 2.59 -19.64 -35.91
CA TRP A 147 1.94 -18.36 -36.22
C TRP A 147 2.79 -17.13 -35.87
N ILE A 148 3.55 -17.20 -34.79
CA ILE A 148 4.34 -16.06 -34.30
C ILE A 148 5.77 -16.02 -34.86
N GLU A 149 6.35 -17.18 -35.23
CA GLU A 149 7.78 -17.33 -35.51
C GLU A 149 8.28 -16.46 -36.66
N GLU A 150 7.53 -16.41 -37.76
CA GLU A 150 7.92 -15.63 -38.93
C GLU A 150 8.00 -14.13 -38.65
N GLY A 151 7.07 -13.60 -37.85
CA GLY A 151 7.00 -12.18 -37.52
C GLY A 151 8.08 -11.72 -36.57
N LEU A 152 8.61 -12.60 -35.74
CA LEU A 152 9.59 -12.28 -34.71
C LEU A 152 11.01 -12.74 -35.01
N ARG A 153 11.32 -13.07 -36.30
CA ARG A 153 12.67 -13.46 -36.69
C ARG A 153 13.70 -12.39 -36.30
N GLY A 154 14.72 -12.83 -35.56
CA GLY A 154 15.80 -11.95 -35.09
C GLY A 154 15.45 -11.07 -33.90
N ILE A 155 14.21 -11.06 -33.44
CA ILE A 155 13.80 -10.42 -32.19
C ILE A 155 13.96 -11.42 -31.06
N PRO A 156 14.65 -11.05 -29.96
CA PRO A 156 14.75 -11.90 -28.78
C PRO A 156 13.37 -12.26 -28.24
N GLN A 157 13.11 -13.53 -28.01
CA GLN A 157 11.88 -14.04 -27.41
C GLN A 157 12.18 -14.63 -26.06
N LEU A 158 11.29 -14.40 -25.08
CA LEU A 158 11.33 -15.02 -23.76
C LEU A 158 9.98 -15.63 -23.45
N TRP A 159 10.00 -16.93 -23.25
CA TRP A 159 8.82 -17.75 -23.03
C TRP A 159 8.83 -18.28 -21.60
N THR A 160 7.78 -18.01 -20.87
CA THR A 160 7.56 -18.43 -19.48
C THR A 160 6.44 -19.45 -19.47
N PRO A 161 6.56 -20.62 -18.82
CA PRO A 161 5.40 -21.50 -18.65
C PRO A 161 4.41 -20.96 -17.63
N GLY A 162 3.11 -21.20 -17.85
CA GLY A 162 2.04 -20.94 -16.91
C GLY A 162 1.48 -22.24 -16.33
N ASN A 163 0.50 -22.13 -15.43
CA ASN A 163 -0.07 -23.30 -14.77
C ASN A 163 -0.87 -24.21 -15.73
N HIS A 164 -1.48 -23.66 -16.78
CA HIS A 164 -2.12 -24.45 -17.82
C HIS A 164 -1.11 -25.21 -18.70
N ASP A 165 0.15 -24.79 -18.72
CA ASP A 165 1.21 -25.41 -19.50
C ASP A 165 1.87 -26.59 -18.75
N THR A 166 1.51 -26.87 -17.51
CA THR A 166 2.11 -27.95 -16.68
C THR A 166 1.35 -29.27 -16.77
N GLY A 167 0.07 -29.24 -17.06
CA GLY A 167 -0.83 -30.39 -17.03
C GLY A 167 -1.50 -30.61 -15.67
N GLU A 168 -1.31 -29.72 -14.69
CA GLU A 168 -1.86 -29.85 -13.34
C GLU A 168 -3.39 -29.87 -13.34
N TYR A 169 -4.03 -29.04 -14.15
CA TYR A 169 -5.50 -29.02 -14.26
C TYR A 169 -6.09 -30.35 -14.70
N PHE A 170 -5.42 -31.08 -15.58
CA PHE A 170 -5.82 -32.43 -15.96
C PHE A 170 -5.63 -33.41 -14.80
N ALA A 171 -4.51 -33.29 -14.08
CA ALA A 171 -4.19 -34.15 -12.95
C ALA A 171 -5.21 -33.96 -11.80
N ALA A 172 -5.59 -32.73 -11.49
CA ALA A 172 -6.58 -32.42 -10.46
C ALA A 172 -7.95 -33.05 -10.73
N GLU A 173 -8.40 -33.06 -11.98
CA GLU A 173 -9.68 -33.67 -12.37
C GLU A 173 -9.66 -35.20 -12.42
N THR A 174 -8.53 -35.80 -12.76
CA THR A 174 -8.38 -37.26 -12.84
C THR A 174 -7.97 -37.90 -11.52
N GLY A 175 -7.66 -37.11 -10.50
CA GLY A 175 -7.13 -37.58 -9.24
C GLY A 175 -5.68 -38.10 -9.33
N SER A 176 -5.02 -37.83 -10.44
CA SER A 176 -3.62 -38.21 -10.69
C SER A 176 -2.72 -37.00 -10.62
N LEU A 177 -1.92 -36.89 -9.56
CA LEU A 177 -0.97 -35.80 -9.34
C LEU A 177 0.33 -35.93 -10.16
N THR A 178 0.33 -36.71 -11.20
CA THR A 178 1.48 -36.82 -12.12
C THR A 178 1.41 -35.68 -13.15
N ASN A 179 2.45 -34.87 -13.17
CA ASN A 179 2.65 -33.87 -14.21
C ASN A 179 2.67 -34.53 -15.58
N LEU A 180 1.67 -34.28 -16.43
CA LEU A 180 1.52 -34.92 -17.74
C LEU A 180 2.56 -34.49 -18.76
N TYR A 181 3.00 -33.22 -18.65
CA TYR A 181 3.84 -32.65 -19.71
C TYR A 181 5.32 -32.77 -19.37
N GLY A 182 5.69 -32.62 -18.11
CA GLY A 182 7.05 -32.84 -17.66
C GLY A 182 8.08 -31.82 -18.17
N ALA A 183 9.23 -31.81 -17.55
CA ALA A 183 10.30 -30.84 -17.83
C ALA A 183 10.83 -30.92 -19.29
N ALA A 184 10.74 -32.06 -19.95
CA ALA A 184 11.20 -32.20 -21.33
C ALA A 184 10.37 -31.39 -22.33
N LEU A 185 9.04 -31.35 -22.14
CA LEU A 185 8.15 -30.57 -23.02
C LEU A 185 8.25 -29.08 -22.69
N ILE A 186 8.38 -28.72 -21.42
CA ILE A 186 8.66 -27.35 -21.03
C ILE A 186 9.96 -26.85 -21.65
N LYS A 187 11.02 -27.67 -21.59
CA LYS A 187 12.27 -27.32 -22.26
C LYS A 187 12.06 -27.11 -23.76
N LYS A 188 11.37 -28.02 -24.43
CA LYS A 188 11.17 -28.01 -25.88
C LYS A 188 10.36 -26.83 -26.37
N TYR A 189 9.29 -26.45 -25.67
CA TYR A 189 8.33 -25.44 -26.12
C TYR A 189 8.46 -24.07 -25.45
N PHE A 190 9.26 -23.96 -24.40
CA PHE A 190 9.54 -22.70 -23.73
C PHE A 190 11.05 -22.38 -23.74
N SER A 191 11.86 -23.17 -23.08
CA SER A 191 13.29 -22.87 -22.97
C SER A 191 14.03 -22.84 -24.29
N ASP A 192 13.79 -23.79 -25.19
CA ASP A 192 14.50 -23.86 -26.49
C ASP A 192 14.17 -22.67 -27.42
N TYR A 193 13.06 -21.96 -27.15
CA TYR A 193 12.71 -20.70 -27.82
C TYR A 193 13.40 -19.47 -27.21
N ASN A 194 13.97 -19.59 -26.03
CA ASN A 194 14.71 -18.51 -25.34
C ASN A 194 16.16 -18.41 -25.86
N ALA A 195 16.38 -18.49 -27.16
CA ALA A 195 17.71 -18.52 -27.76
C ALA A 195 18.59 -17.30 -27.36
N GLY A 196 19.86 -17.55 -27.08
CA GLY A 196 20.84 -16.53 -26.72
C GLY A 196 20.69 -16.02 -25.29
N THR A 197 20.04 -16.79 -24.43
CA THR A 197 19.90 -16.50 -22.99
C THR A 197 20.95 -17.24 -22.16
N VAL A 198 21.17 -16.73 -20.92
CA VAL A 198 21.95 -17.45 -19.91
C VAL A 198 20.98 -18.19 -19.02
N TYR A 199 20.99 -19.50 -19.09
CA TYR A 199 20.11 -20.35 -18.30
C TYR A 199 20.61 -20.51 -16.86
N GLY A 200 19.68 -20.40 -15.90
CA GLY A 200 19.85 -21.01 -14.61
C GLY A 200 19.54 -22.50 -14.70
N SER A 201 18.41 -22.83 -15.37
CA SER A 201 18.08 -24.21 -15.75
C SER A 201 17.22 -24.22 -17.01
N ALA A 202 17.72 -24.81 -18.08
CA ALA A 202 16.94 -24.99 -19.30
C ALA A 202 15.82 -26.03 -19.10
N GLN A 203 15.97 -26.99 -18.21
CA GLN A 203 14.95 -27.99 -17.87
C GLN A 203 13.79 -27.37 -17.08
N ALA A 204 14.10 -26.44 -16.17
CA ALA A 204 13.09 -25.75 -15.37
C ALA A 204 12.59 -24.45 -16.00
N GLY A 205 13.18 -23.99 -17.11
CA GLY A 205 12.67 -22.87 -17.90
C GLY A 205 12.98 -21.47 -17.36
N TYR A 206 13.93 -21.32 -16.43
CA TYR A 206 14.32 -19.99 -15.95
C TYR A 206 15.69 -19.55 -16.51
N CYS A 207 15.77 -18.30 -16.92
CA CYS A 207 16.94 -17.75 -17.60
C CYS A 207 16.98 -16.23 -17.50
N TYR A 208 18.08 -15.61 -17.89
CA TYR A 208 18.11 -14.18 -18.18
C TYR A 208 18.75 -13.90 -19.55
N ARG A 209 18.44 -12.71 -20.08
CA ARG A 209 19.07 -12.18 -21.29
C ARG A 209 19.47 -10.73 -21.07
N ASP A 210 20.70 -10.39 -21.43
CA ASP A 210 21.16 -9.01 -21.50
C ASP A 210 20.98 -8.44 -22.91
N ILE A 211 20.48 -7.20 -22.99
CA ILE A 211 20.47 -6.35 -24.20
C ILE A 211 21.44 -5.20 -23.94
N PRO A 212 22.74 -5.39 -24.24
CA PRO A 212 23.79 -4.42 -23.82
C PRO A 212 23.60 -3.03 -24.41
N GLY A 213 23.10 -2.93 -25.64
CA GLY A 213 22.81 -1.64 -26.30
C GLY A 213 21.73 -0.81 -25.61
N LYS A 214 20.89 -1.45 -24.81
CA LYS A 214 19.83 -0.83 -23.99
C LYS A 214 20.16 -0.84 -22.49
N LYS A 215 21.28 -1.44 -22.09
CA LYS A 215 21.63 -1.68 -20.69
C LYS A 215 20.48 -2.29 -19.90
N LEU A 216 19.88 -3.29 -20.48
CA LEU A 216 18.70 -4.00 -19.95
C LEU A 216 19.06 -5.46 -19.67
N ARG A 217 18.70 -5.96 -18.48
CA ARG A 217 18.60 -7.39 -18.17
C ARG A 217 17.15 -7.81 -18.11
N ILE A 218 16.79 -8.85 -18.84
CA ILE A 218 15.46 -9.46 -18.79
C ILE A 218 15.62 -10.76 -18.01
N ILE A 219 14.95 -10.86 -16.85
CA ILE A 219 15.01 -12.04 -15.97
C ILE A 219 13.68 -12.78 -16.11
N ASN A 220 13.75 -13.99 -16.64
CA ASN A 220 12.59 -14.86 -16.86
C ASN A 220 12.56 -15.92 -15.77
N LEU A 221 11.55 -15.88 -14.90
CA LEU A 221 11.33 -16.81 -13.80
C LEU A 221 10.24 -17.81 -14.15
N ASN A 222 10.49 -19.08 -13.88
CA ASN A 222 9.43 -20.08 -13.89
C ASN A 222 8.71 -20.09 -12.55
N THR A 223 7.62 -19.35 -12.45
CA THR A 223 6.83 -19.22 -11.21
C THR A 223 5.88 -20.42 -10.97
N VAL A 224 5.87 -21.39 -11.88
CA VAL A 224 5.13 -22.66 -11.77
C VAL A 224 6.06 -23.88 -11.69
N GLU A 225 7.33 -23.68 -11.31
CA GLU A 225 8.35 -24.73 -11.26
C GLU A 225 7.94 -25.92 -10.37
N GLY A 226 7.29 -25.66 -9.24
CA GLY A 226 6.80 -26.69 -8.34
C GLY A 226 5.75 -27.59 -8.95
N GLU A 227 4.90 -27.06 -9.81
CA GLU A 227 3.89 -27.81 -10.54
C GLU A 227 4.53 -28.76 -11.59
N ILE A 228 5.62 -28.32 -12.21
CA ILE A 228 6.38 -29.12 -13.19
C ILE A 228 7.11 -30.28 -12.52
N THR A 229 7.55 -30.12 -11.30
CA THR A 229 8.33 -31.14 -10.58
C THR A 229 7.48 -32.14 -9.81
N GLY A 230 6.15 -31.99 -9.80
CA GLY A 230 5.22 -32.95 -9.18
C GLY A 230 5.14 -32.88 -7.66
N GLY A 231 5.43 -31.74 -7.05
CA GLY A 231 5.26 -31.53 -5.61
C GLY A 231 3.81 -31.14 -5.27
N GLU A 232 3.13 -31.95 -4.48
CA GLU A 232 1.70 -31.84 -4.17
C GLU A 232 1.22 -30.52 -3.55
N THR A 233 2.12 -29.70 -3.06
CA THR A 233 1.76 -28.45 -2.31
C THR A 233 2.44 -27.21 -2.85
N ALA A 234 3.13 -27.35 -3.95
CA ALA A 234 4.04 -26.32 -4.44
C ALA A 234 3.51 -25.62 -5.69
N ALA A 235 2.20 -25.63 -5.91
CA ALA A 235 1.59 -24.71 -6.86
C ALA A 235 2.24 -23.35 -6.63
N ASN A 236 2.89 -22.79 -7.64
CA ASN A 236 3.59 -21.51 -7.59
C ASN A 236 4.94 -21.48 -6.82
N ALA A 237 5.57 -22.62 -6.56
CA ALA A 237 6.84 -22.62 -5.85
C ALA A 237 8.03 -22.36 -6.79
N LEU A 238 8.80 -21.34 -6.44
CA LEU A 238 10.17 -21.21 -6.94
C LEU A 238 11.07 -22.14 -6.12
N SER A 239 11.84 -23.02 -6.76
CA SER A 239 12.78 -23.87 -6.05
C SER A 239 13.89 -23.06 -5.38
N GLU A 240 14.52 -23.63 -4.33
CA GLU A 240 15.72 -23.00 -3.72
C GLU A 240 16.83 -22.76 -4.75
N ALA A 241 16.97 -23.64 -5.73
CA ALA A 241 17.94 -23.48 -6.81
C ALA A 241 17.63 -22.24 -7.67
N GLN A 242 16.37 -22.06 -8.04
CA GLN A 242 15.94 -20.88 -8.81
C GLN A 242 16.06 -19.59 -7.99
N LEU A 243 15.65 -19.61 -6.72
CA LEU A 243 15.78 -18.46 -5.83
C LEU A 243 17.24 -18.03 -5.65
N LEU A 244 18.13 -19.00 -5.42
CA LEU A 244 19.56 -18.72 -5.30
C LEU A 244 20.14 -18.16 -6.60
N TRP A 245 19.77 -18.76 -7.73
CA TRP A 245 20.16 -18.27 -9.04
C TRP A 245 19.65 -16.84 -9.30
N PHE A 246 18.39 -16.56 -8.94
CA PHE A 246 17.80 -15.22 -9.08
C PHE A 246 18.57 -14.19 -8.24
N ALA A 247 18.87 -14.51 -6.99
CA ALA A 247 19.67 -13.65 -6.13
C ALA A 247 21.07 -13.41 -6.71
N GLN A 248 21.75 -14.44 -7.20
CA GLN A 248 23.07 -14.33 -7.83
C GLN A 248 23.01 -13.50 -9.13
N THR A 249 21.94 -13.68 -9.93
CA THR A 249 21.70 -12.92 -11.17
C THR A 249 21.56 -11.41 -10.92
N LEU A 250 20.85 -11.03 -9.83
CA LEU A 250 20.75 -9.64 -9.40
C LEU A 250 22.08 -9.11 -8.86
N ALA A 251 22.79 -9.90 -8.05
CA ALA A 251 24.09 -9.50 -7.51
C ALA A 251 25.15 -9.36 -8.61
N ASP A 252 25.12 -10.20 -9.64
CA ASP A 252 25.97 -10.07 -10.83
C ASP A 252 25.68 -8.77 -11.60
N LEU A 253 24.40 -8.49 -11.84
CA LEU A 253 23.99 -7.25 -12.49
C LEU A 253 24.45 -6.03 -11.69
N GLY A 254 24.25 -6.05 -10.38
CA GLY A 254 24.66 -4.98 -9.47
C GLY A 254 26.18 -4.84 -9.31
N SER A 255 26.95 -5.86 -9.68
CA SER A 255 28.43 -5.85 -9.65
C SER A 255 29.06 -5.24 -10.91
N LYS A 256 28.27 -4.94 -11.95
CA LYS A 256 28.78 -4.26 -13.14
C LYS A 256 29.29 -2.87 -12.77
N ALA A 257 30.41 -2.44 -13.34
CA ALA A 257 31.02 -1.14 -13.06
C ALA A 257 30.08 0.05 -13.34
N ASP A 258 29.16 -0.14 -14.28
CA ASP A 258 28.15 0.83 -14.69
C ASP A 258 26.71 0.39 -14.30
N SER A 259 26.57 -0.40 -13.23
CA SER A 259 25.29 -0.96 -12.80
C SER A 259 24.17 0.08 -12.65
N ALA A 260 24.50 1.30 -12.23
CA ALA A 260 23.54 2.41 -12.13
C ALA A 260 22.94 2.86 -13.47
N ALA A 261 23.56 2.52 -14.59
CA ALA A 261 23.03 2.78 -15.92
C ALA A 261 22.18 1.62 -16.46
N TRP A 262 22.16 0.48 -15.74
CA TRP A 262 21.38 -0.69 -16.11
C TRP A 262 20.01 -0.68 -15.46
N GLY A 263 19.05 -1.26 -16.17
CA GLY A 263 17.78 -1.62 -15.61
C GLY A 263 17.45 -3.09 -15.86
N PHE A 264 16.43 -3.57 -15.20
CA PHE A 264 15.93 -4.94 -15.43
C PHE A 264 14.42 -5.01 -15.36
N VAL A 265 13.87 -5.97 -16.09
CA VAL A 265 12.49 -6.43 -15.99
C VAL A 265 12.48 -7.86 -15.49
N ILE A 266 11.45 -8.21 -14.73
CA ILE A 266 11.20 -9.58 -14.28
C ILE A 266 9.96 -10.07 -14.99
N LEU A 267 10.06 -11.22 -15.64
CA LEU A 267 8.98 -11.92 -16.30
C LEU A 267 8.60 -13.15 -15.47
N GLY A 268 7.32 -13.43 -15.38
CA GLY A 268 6.80 -14.62 -14.72
C GLY A 268 5.33 -14.81 -15.06
N HIS A 269 4.77 -15.99 -14.83
CA HIS A 269 3.33 -16.18 -14.99
C HIS A 269 2.58 -15.70 -13.76
N TYR A 270 2.99 -16.12 -12.56
CA TYR A 270 2.48 -15.57 -11.31
C TYR A 270 3.27 -14.35 -10.86
N PRO A 271 2.62 -13.35 -10.24
CA PRO A 271 3.34 -12.21 -9.66
C PRO A 271 4.15 -12.62 -8.43
N LEU A 272 5.23 -11.87 -8.16
CA LEU A 272 6.16 -12.17 -7.07
C LEU A 272 5.60 -11.97 -5.65
N ASP A 273 4.38 -11.48 -5.51
CA ASP A 273 3.66 -11.36 -4.24
C ASP A 273 2.53 -12.38 -4.07
N TRP A 274 2.43 -13.35 -4.97
CA TRP A 274 1.39 -14.39 -4.98
C TRP A 274 1.92 -15.76 -4.54
N GLY A 275 1.18 -16.46 -3.69
CA GLY A 275 1.48 -17.85 -3.31
C GLY A 275 2.93 -18.05 -2.87
N SER A 276 3.55 -19.13 -3.31
CA SER A 276 4.96 -19.45 -3.05
C SER A 276 5.95 -18.69 -3.94
N ALA A 277 5.50 -17.96 -4.97
CA ALA A 277 6.33 -17.00 -5.69
C ALA A 277 6.78 -15.81 -4.81
N ARG A 278 6.14 -15.61 -3.64
CA ARG A 278 6.53 -14.63 -2.61
C ARG A 278 7.99 -14.73 -2.18
N ALA A 279 8.58 -15.91 -2.23
CA ALA A 279 10.00 -16.08 -1.96
C ALA A 279 10.88 -15.28 -2.93
N GLY A 280 10.47 -15.20 -4.22
CA GLY A 280 11.09 -14.31 -5.20
C GLY A 280 10.95 -12.83 -4.85
N GLY A 281 9.79 -12.43 -4.34
CA GLY A 281 9.57 -11.08 -3.81
C GLY A 281 10.52 -10.71 -2.68
N LYS A 282 10.84 -11.64 -1.77
CA LYS A 282 11.83 -11.42 -0.71
C LYS A 282 13.24 -11.21 -1.26
N VAL A 283 13.63 -11.97 -2.29
CA VAL A 283 14.92 -11.77 -2.98
C VAL A 283 14.97 -10.37 -3.59
N LEU A 284 13.93 -9.98 -4.32
CA LEU A 284 13.85 -8.64 -4.91
C LEU A 284 13.90 -7.54 -3.86
N LYS A 285 13.17 -7.69 -2.75
CA LYS A 285 13.20 -6.74 -1.63
C LYS A 285 14.61 -6.57 -1.06
N ALA A 286 15.28 -7.69 -0.79
CA ALA A 286 16.65 -7.65 -0.28
C ALA A 286 17.62 -6.93 -1.24
N TYR A 287 17.43 -7.12 -2.55
CA TYR A 287 18.17 -6.40 -3.57
C TYR A 287 17.89 -4.88 -3.51
N LEU A 288 16.62 -4.49 -3.54
CA LEU A 288 16.23 -3.08 -3.54
C LEU A 288 16.72 -2.33 -2.29
N ASP A 289 16.72 -3.00 -1.15
CA ASP A 289 17.20 -2.46 0.13
C ASP A 289 18.74 -2.45 0.25
N GLY A 290 19.47 -3.08 -0.67
CA GLY A 290 20.93 -3.28 -0.53
C GLY A 290 21.32 -4.20 0.62
N GLY A 291 20.41 -5.08 1.04
CA GLY A 291 20.58 -6.01 2.14
C GLY A 291 21.19 -7.35 1.72
N SER A 292 20.73 -8.44 2.33
CA SER A 292 21.13 -9.80 1.99
C SER A 292 19.97 -10.78 2.12
N VAL A 293 20.08 -11.93 1.45
CA VAL A 293 19.13 -13.02 1.54
C VAL A 293 19.87 -14.35 1.73
N THR A 294 19.33 -15.23 2.57
CA THR A 294 19.86 -16.58 2.77
C THR A 294 18.89 -17.62 2.22
N ILE A 295 19.36 -18.46 1.32
CA ILE A 295 18.58 -19.47 0.60
C ILE A 295 19.36 -20.79 0.65
N GLY A 296 18.76 -21.85 1.17
CA GLY A 296 19.43 -23.16 1.31
C GLY A 296 20.77 -23.08 2.05
N GLY A 297 20.87 -22.22 3.08
CA GLY A 297 22.11 -22.01 3.83
C GLY A 297 23.17 -21.14 3.14
N LYS A 298 22.92 -20.67 1.92
CA LYS A 298 23.84 -19.77 1.17
C LYS A 298 23.35 -18.34 1.25
N THR A 299 24.20 -17.41 1.67
CA THR A 299 23.89 -15.99 1.77
C THR A 299 24.40 -15.22 0.54
N VAL A 300 23.52 -14.46 -0.10
CA VAL A 300 23.84 -13.52 -1.16
C VAL A 300 23.66 -12.10 -0.62
N SER A 301 24.71 -11.27 -0.72
CA SER A 301 24.70 -9.86 -0.29
C SER A 301 24.56 -8.93 -1.48
N PHE A 302 23.69 -7.94 -1.32
CA PHE A 302 23.48 -6.86 -2.29
C PHE A 302 24.09 -5.53 -1.85
N THR A 303 24.83 -5.50 -0.74
CA THR A 303 25.51 -4.28 -0.25
C THR A 303 26.42 -3.72 -1.33
N GLY A 304 26.15 -2.48 -1.76
CA GLY A 304 26.85 -1.82 -2.87
C GLY A 304 26.61 -2.45 -4.25
N LYS A 305 25.62 -3.33 -4.40
CA LYS A 305 25.29 -4.06 -5.62
C LYS A 305 23.82 -3.90 -6.04
N ASN A 306 23.17 -2.85 -5.60
CA ASN A 306 21.75 -2.58 -5.88
C ASN A 306 21.53 -1.34 -6.76
N GLY A 307 22.53 -1.01 -7.61
CA GLY A 307 22.46 0.20 -8.44
C GLY A 307 21.55 0.10 -9.66
N ALA A 308 21.25 -1.09 -10.17
CA ALA A 308 20.39 -1.25 -11.33
C ALA A 308 18.92 -1.06 -10.98
N VAL A 309 18.16 -0.40 -11.89
CA VAL A 309 16.75 -0.03 -11.68
C VAL A 309 15.82 -1.18 -12.03
N CYS A 310 14.92 -1.54 -11.13
CA CYS A 310 13.81 -2.46 -11.42
C CYS A 310 12.70 -1.71 -12.17
N TYR A 311 12.44 -2.06 -13.42
CA TYR A 311 11.32 -1.49 -14.18
C TYR A 311 9.99 -2.14 -13.86
N GLY A 312 9.98 -3.36 -13.33
CA GLY A 312 8.78 -4.03 -12.88
C GLY A 312 8.78 -5.54 -13.11
N ASN A 313 7.79 -6.19 -12.52
CA ASN A 313 7.44 -7.58 -12.74
C ASN A 313 6.21 -7.64 -13.67
N PHE A 314 6.42 -8.10 -14.90
CA PHE A 314 5.36 -8.34 -15.87
C PHE A 314 4.89 -9.80 -15.75
N HIS A 315 3.58 -9.98 -15.62
CA HIS A 315 3.02 -11.31 -15.37
C HIS A 315 1.63 -11.49 -16.03
N GLY A 316 1.20 -12.74 -16.18
CA GLY A 316 -0.12 -13.15 -16.64
C GLY A 316 -1.05 -13.57 -15.50
N HIS A 317 -1.74 -14.70 -15.72
CA HIS A 317 -2.58 -15.44 -14.78
C HIS A 317 -3.90 -14.75 -14.38
N LEU A 318 -3.88 -13.46 -14.07
CA LEU A 318 -5.07 -12.77 -13.53
C LEU A 318 -6.00 -12.24 -14.62
N HIS A 319 -5.63 -12.35 -15.90
CA HIS A 319 -6.41 -11.94 -17.07
C HIS A 319 -6.94 -10.49 -17.00
N ASN A 320 -6.22 -9.59 -16.37
CA ASN A 320 -6.65 -8.21 -16.15
C ASN A 320 -5.53 -7.18 -16.40
N PHE A 321 -5.81 -5.90 -16.18
CA PHE A 321 -4.85 -4.81 -16.34
C PHE A 321 -4.32 -4.30 -15.01
N LYS A 322 -4.46 -5.03 -13.93
CA LYS A 322 -4.07 -4.56 -12.60
C LYS A 322 -2.59 -4.20 -12.53
N THR A 323 -2.35 -3.02 -12.02
CA THR A 323 -1.00 -2.53 -11.72
C THR A 323 -0.96 -2.07 -10.27
N SER A 324 0.02 -2.53 -9.54
CA SER A 324 0.24 -2.14 -8.14
C SER A 324 1.74 -2.15 -7.85
N ARG A 325 2.14 -1.72 -6.67
CA ARG A 325 3.46 -2.10 -6.13
C ARG A 325 3.46 -3.58 -5.78
N ILE A 326 4.62 -4.21 -5.86
CA ILE A 326 4.81 -5.55 -5.33
C ILE A 326 4.78 -5.46 -3.81
N TYR A 327 4.11 -6.42 -3.17
CA TYR A 327 3.99 -6.48 -1.72
C TYR A 327 4.96 -7.50 -1.12
N VAL A 328 5.52 -7.20 0.05
CA VAL A 328 6.20 -8.20 0.87
C VAL A 328 5.16 -8.80 1.80
N VAL A 329 4.89 -10.08 1.61
CA VAL A 329 3.98 -10.83 2.49
C VAL A 329 4.82 -11.65 3.47
N PRO A 330 4.66 -11.50 4.80
CA PRO A 330 5.32 -12.35 5.78
C PRO A 330 4.93 -13.82 5.64
N ASP A 331 5.82 -14.74 6.02
CA ASP A 331 5.62 -16.19 5.85
C ASP A 331 4.40 -16.75 6.58
N ASN A 332 3.93 -16.07 7.64
CA ASN A 332 2.86 -16.56 8.52
C ASN A 332 1.51 -15.88 8.28
N VAL A 333 1.37 -15.13 7.18
CA VAL A 333 0.17 -14.34 6.90
C VAL A 333 -0.55 -14.95 5.71
N SER A 334 -1.88 -15.14 5.83
CA SER A 334 -2.69 -15.65 4.73
C SER A 334 -2.81 -14.61 3.60
N GLN A 335 -3.22 -15.06 2.40
CA GLN A 335 -3.43 -14.14 1.27
C GLN A 335 -4.53 -13.10 1.52
N SER A 336 -5.43 -13.37 2.46
CA SER A 336 -6.54 -12.49 2.85
C SER A 336 -6.13 -11.32 3.72
N ASP A 337 -4.94 -11.39 4.34
CA ASP A 337 -4.46 -10.29 5.17
C ASP A 337 -3.82 -9.20 4.31
N PRO A 338 -4.08 -7.92 4.59
CA PRO A 338 -3.49 -6.84 3.82
C PRO A 338 -1.96 -6.91 3.91
N PRO A 339 -1.26 -6.76 2.78
CA PRO A 339 0.19 -6.84 2.75
C PRO A 339 0.82 -5.73 3.60
N THR A 340 1.82 -6.09 4.38
CA THR A 340 2.38 -5.22 5.41
C THR A 340 3.41 -4.22 4.89
N GLN A 341 3.99 -4.45 3.71
CA GLN A 341 5.00 -3.56 3.15
C GLN A 341 5.01 -3.57 1.62
N GLN A 342 4.96 -2.39 1.01
CA GLN A 342 5.12 -2.21 -0.44
C GLN A 342 6.60 -2.09 -0.80
N MET A 343 6.99 -2.64 -1.96
CA MET A 343 8.33 -2.46 -2.51
C MET A 343 8.37 -1.28 -3.50
N ALA A 344 9.56 -0.73 -3.72
CA ALA A 344 9.83 0.20 -4.81
C ALA A 344 9.96 -0.55 -6.15
N ALA A 345 8.96 -1.35 -6.50
CA ALA A 345 8.88 -2.10 -7.75
C ALA A 345 7.42 -2.29 -8.17
N LEU A 346 7.17 -2.18 -9.47
CA LEU A 346 5.84 -2.36 -10.05
C LEU A 346 5.52 -3.85 -10.27
N ARG A 347 4.28 -4.21 -9.98
CA ARG A 347 3.59 -5.39 -10.44
C ARG A 347 2.68 -5.00 -11.59
N ILE A 348 2.89 -5.57 -12.78
CA ILE A 348 2.20 -5.20 -14.01
C ILE A 348 1.53 -6.45 -14.58
N CYS A 349 0.23 -6.57 -14.39
CA CYS A 349 -0.54 -7.65 -14.98
C CYS A 349 -0.77 -7.36 -16.47
N CYS A 350 -0.52 -8.34 -17.29
CA CYS A 350 -0.79 -8.30 -18.72
C CYS A 350 -2.14 -8.96 -19.01
N PRO A 351 -2.95 -8.38 -19.92
CA PRO A 351 -4.25 -8.94 -20.25
C PRO A 351 -4.09 -10.31 -20.94
N SER A 352 -5.10 -11.14 -20.81
CA SER A 352 -5.18 -12.37 -21.60
C SER A 352 -5.25 -12.04 -23.09
N ALA A 353 -4.46 -12.75 -23.89
CA ALA A 353 -4.52 -12.66 -25.35
C ALA A 353 -5.88 -13.09 -25.91
N ASN A 354 -6.66 -13.78 -25.10
CA ASN A 354 -8.00 -14.20 -25.41
C ASN A 354 -9.03 -13.45 -24.56
N TYR A 355 -9.54 -12.35 -25.08
CA TYR A 355 -10.51 -11.49 -24.41
C TYR A 355 -11.86 -12.19 -24.13
N TYR A 356 -12.27 -13.10 -25.01
CA TYR A 356 -13.56 -13.79 -24.92
C TYR A 356 -13.73 -14.52 -23.59
N ARG A 357 -12.69 -15.22 -23.12
CA ARG A 357 -12.74 -15.98 -21.88
C ARG A 357 -12.98 -15.10 -20.64
N THR A 358 -12.54 -13.89 -20.68
CA THR A 358 -12.69 -12.96 -19.55
C THR A 358 -14.12 -12.40 -19.43
N ASN A 359 -14.82 -12.26 -20.55
CA ASN A 359 -16.20 -11.79 -20.56
C ASN A 359 -17.23 -12.87 -20.18
N GLU A 360 -16.98 -14.15 -20.54
CA GLU A 360 -17.90 -15.25 -20.22
C GLU A 360 -17.91 -15.65 -18.74
N VAL A 361 -16.80 -15.53 -18.06
CA VAL A 361 -16.70 -15.92 -16.64
C VAL A 361 -17.30 -14.88 -15.71
N GLY A 362 -17.88 -13.81 -16.24
CA GLY A 362 -18.47 -12.73 -15.42
C GLY A 362 -17.42 -11.95 -14.63
N ASP A 363 -16.17 -12.10 -14.99
CA ASP A 363 -15.05 -11.41 -14.36
C ASP A 363 -14.98 -9.99 -14.93
N ASN A 364 -15.88 -9.14 -14.47
CA ASN A 364 -15.90 -7.69 -14.75
C ASN A 364 -14.60 -6.98 -14.31
N ASN A 365 -13.66 -7.73 -13.74
CA ASN A 365 -12.40 -7.21 -13.20
C ASN A 365 -11.42 -6.71 -14.27
N ARG A 366 -11.68 -6.97 -15.53
CA ARG A 366 -10.81 -6.50 -16.62
C ARG A 366 -10.93 -5.03 -16.92
N LEU A 367 -12.12 -4.49 -16.72
CA LEU A 367 -12.48 -3.10 -17.03
C LEU A 367 -12.72 -2.28 -15.76
N ASP A 368 -12.31 -2.78 -14.61
CA ASP A 368 -12.46 -2.05 -13.36
C ASP A 368 -11.35 -0.99 -13.25
N SER A 369 -11.76 0.26 -13.38
CA SER A 369 -10.89 1.45 -13.35
C SER A 369 -10.11 1.63 -12.04
N ASN A 370 -10.48 0.93 -10.98
CA ASN A 370 -9.84 1.05 -9.66
C ASN A 370 -8.54 0.22 -9.52
N GLN A 371 -7.97 -0.28 -10.62
CA GLN A 371 -6.88 -1.23 -10.56
C GLN A 371 -5.49 -0.64 -10.84
N ILE A 372 -5.39 0.66 -11.05
CA ILE A 372 -4.10 1.35 -11.22
C ILE A 372 -3.78 2.16 -9.98
N GLU A 373 -2.84 1.67 -9.19
CA GLU A 373 -2.36 2.40 -8.00
C GLU A 373 -1.33 3.49 -8.35
N PHE A 374 -0.67 3.39 -9.51
CA PHE A 374 0.46 4.26 -9.89
C PHE A 374 0.48 4.57 -11.37
N GLY A 375 -0.37 5.47 -11.84
CA GLY A 375 -0.33 5.89 -13.22
C GLY A 375 -1.64 6.48 -13.72
N GLU A 376 -1.65 6.81 -14.99
CA GLU A 376 -2.82 7.28 -15.73
C GLU A 376 -3.31 6.16 -16.64
N GLU A 377 -4.62 6.05 -16.76
CA GLU A 377 -5.31 5.08 -17.60
C GLU A 377 -6.16 5.79 -18.65
N THR A 378 -6.14 5.26 -19.86
CA THR A 378 -7.04 5.69 -20.92
C THR A 378 -7.73 4.48 -21.52
N THR A 379 -9.03 4.38 -21.33
CA THR A 379 -9.88 3.35 -21.95
C THR A 379 -9.98 3.54 -23.45
N HIS A 380 -9.93 2.45 -24.19
CA HIS A 380 -10.28 2.46 -25.60
C HIS A 380 -11.14 1.25 -25.98
N SER A 381 -12.05 1.44 -26.89
CA SER A 381 -12.85 0.37 -27.48
C SER A 381 -12.00 -0.41 -28.48
N LYS A 382 -12.28 -1.68 -28.65
CA LYS A 382 -11.70 -2.43 -29.74
C LYS A 382 -12.15 -1.86 -31.10
N ALA A 383 -11.24 -1.80 -32.06
CA ALA A 383 -11.56 -1.36 -33.40
C ALA A 383 -12.61 -2.29 -34.05
N PRO A 384 -13.48 -1.79 -34.93
CA PRO A 384 -14.42 -2.63 -35.65
C PRO A 384 -13.70 -3.76 -36.40
N GLY A 385 -14.20 -4.98 -36.27
CA GLY A 385 -13.63 -6.18 -36.92
C GLY A 385 -12.49 -6.87 -36.15
N VAL A 386 -11.90 -6.21 -35.14
CA VAL A 386 -10.90 -6.87 -34.28
C VAL A 386 -11.60 -7.93 -33.43
N THR A 387 -11.03 -9.13 -33.43
CA THR A 387 -11.50 -10.25 -32.60
C THR A 387 -11.23 -9.97 -31.11
N ASP A 388 -11.73 -10.85 -30.26
CA ASP A 388 -11.54 -10.73 -28.81
C ASP A 388 -10.10 -11.10 -28.43
N THR A 389 -9.15 -10.25 -28.82
CA THR A 389 -7.73 -10.37 -28.51
C THR A 389 -7.21 -9.17 -27.76
N ALA A 390 -6.20 -9.36 -26.96
CA ALA A 390 -5.48 -8.28 -26.31
C ALA A 390 -4.02 -8.68 -26.04
N PHE A 391 -3.12 -7.78 -26.36
CA PHE A 391 -1.72 -7.83 -25.92
C PHE A 391 -1.22 -6.41 -25.68
N THR A 392 -0.10 -6.25 -24.99
CA THR A 392 0.42 -4.90 -24.74
C THR A 392 1.77 -4.68 -25.40
N VAL A 393 1.96 -3.46 -25.91
CA VAL A 393 3.25 -2.94 -26.34
C VAL A 393 3.73 -1.98 -25.27
N ASN A 394 4.88 -2.29 -24.70
CA ASN A 394 5.44 -1.54 -23.59
C ASN A 394 6.63 -0.71 -24.08
N VAL A 395 6.66 0.55 -23.69
CA VAL A 395 7.76 1.48 -23.92
C VAL A 395 8.28 1.96 -22.58
N ILE A 396 9.44 1.49 -22.17
CA ILE A 396 10.11 1.97 -20.97
C ILE A 396 10.99 3.15 -21.36
N ASN A 397 10.75 4.30 -20.75
CA ASN A 397 11.58 5.50 -20.86
C ASN A 397 12.37 5.70 -19.56
N PRO A 398 13.64 5.26 -19.49
CA PRO A 398 14.42 5.35 -18.26
C PRO A 398 14.65 6.80 -17.78
N ALA A 399 14.78 7.74 -18.72
CA ALA A 399 15.00 9.17 -18.38
C ALA A 399 13.78 9.80 -17.70
N ASP A 400 12.57 9.45 -18.15
CA ASP A 400 11.30 9.97 -17.61
C ASP A 400 10.78 9.12 -16.45
N LYS A 401 11.44 7.99 -16.17
CA LYS A 401 11.01 6.98 -15.20
C LYS A 401 9.57 6.51 -15.45
N LYS A 402 9.20 6.37 -16.71
CA LYS A 402 7.84 5.98 -17.14
C LYS A 402 7.84 4.72 -17.99
N ILE A 403 6.76 3.96 -17.84
CA ILE A 403 6.39 2.87 -18.72
C ILE A 403 5.06 3.23 -19.37
N TYR A 404 5.06 3.28 -20.69
CA TYR A 404 3.83 3.39 -21.47
C TYR A 404 3.47 1.99 -21.95
N SER A 405 2.29 1.51 -21.58
CA SER A 405 1.78 0.17 -21.94
C SER A 405 0.53 0.36 -22.78
N PHE A 406 0.68 0.21 -24.09
CA PHE A 406 -0.41 0.39 -25.04
C PHE A 406 -1.03 -0.96 -25.37
N CYS A 407 -2.36 -1.05 -25.24
CA CYS A 407 -3.09 -2.27 -25.51
C CYS A 407 -3.52 -2.34 -26.99
N TYR A 408 -3.25 -3.47 -27.64
CA TYR A 408 -3.90 -3.85 -28.89
C TYR A 408 -5.24 -4.52 -28.56
N GLY A 409 -6.27 -4.24 -29.34
CA GLY A 409 -7.61 -4.75 -29.07
C GLY A 409 -8.38 -3.91 -28.05
N ALA A 410 -9.30 -4.52 -27.32
CA ALA A 410 -10.04 -3.83 -26.26
C ALA A 410 -9.27 -3.84 -24.95
N GLY A 411 -9.25 -2.73 -24.24
CA GLY A 411 -8.59 -2.64 -22.95
C GLY A 411 -8.16 -1.23 -22.58
N TYR A 412 -7.02 -1.14 -21.91
CA TYR A 412 -6.52 0.10 -21.35
C TYR A 412 -5.10 0.38 -21.79
N ASP A 413 -4.88 1.61 -22.27
CA ASP A 413 -3.54 2.16 -22.35
C ASP A 413 -3.17 2.69 -20.96
N ARG A 414 -1.94 2.42 -20.51
CA ARG A 414 -1.47 2.79 -19.19
C ARG A 414 -0.18 3.60 -19.29
N THR A 415 -0.08 4.64 -18.50
CA THR A 415 1.17 5.35 -18.24
C THR A 415 1.54 5.13 -16.78
N LEU A 416 2.58 4.35 -16.53
CA LEU A 416 3.02 3.96 -15.19
C LEU A 416 4.29 4.71 -14.82
N SER A 417 4.44 5.09 -13.57
CA SER A 417 5.69 5.66 -13.05
C SER A 417 6.41 4.64 -12.19
N PHE A 418 7.70 4.43 -12.46
CA PHE A 418 8.61 3.72 -11.56
C PHE A 418 9.55 4.68 -10.82
N ASP A 419 9.21 5.98 -10.81
CA ASP A 419 9.78 6.94 -9.87
C ASP A 419 9.06 6.80 -8.54
N PHE A 420 9.55 5.91 -7.71
CA PHE A 420 9.06 5.76 -6.35
C PHE A 420 9.72 6.85 -5.49
N ALA A 421 9.36 8.11 -5.72
CA ALA A 421 9.70 9.17 -4.78
C ALA A 421 9.26 8.71 -3.39
N VAL A 422 10.16 8.76 -2.43
CA VAL A 422 9.85 8.42 -1.04
C VAL A 422 8.79 9.41 -0.57
N ILE A 423 7.55 8.93 -0.49
CA ILE A 423 6.47 9.76 0.05
C ILE A 423 6.70 9.84 1.56
N MET A 424 7.07 11.04 2.03
CA MET A 424 7.19 11.30 3.46
C MET A 424 5.84 11.71 4.01
N ARG A 425 5.38 11.04 5.08
CA ARG A 425 4.20 11.38 5.84
C ARG A 425 4.60 12.22 7.04
N ALA A 426 3.89 13.31 7.26
CA ALA A 426 4.16 14.18 8.39
C ALA A 426 3.81 13.48 9.71
N VAL A 427 4.64 13.72 10.75
CA VAL A 427 4.37 13.30 12.13
C VAL A 427 4.25 14.55 12.98
N LYS A 428 3.07 14.80 13.51
CA LYS A 428 2.76 15.90 14.39
C LYS A 428 2.47 15.37 15.79
N ALA A 429 3.31 15.71 16.76
CA ALA A 429 3.08 15.39 18.16
C ALA A 429 2.70 16.66 18.93
N MET A 430 1.52 16.68 19.51
CA MET A 430 1.00 17.74 20.39
C MET A 430 0.95 17.19 21.81
N LEU A 431 2.01 17.44 22.56
CA LEU A 431 2.25 16.84 23.88
C LEU A 431 2.22 17.89 24.97
N THR A 432 1.34 17.74 25.96
CA THR A 432 1.24 18.60 27.12
C THR A 432 1.45 17.77 28.38
N GLY A 433 2.39 18.14 29.23
CA GLY A 433 2.69 17.40 30.48
C GLY A 433 3.39 16.04 30.27
N CYS A 434 3.77 15.70 29.05
CA CYS A 434 4.44 14.45 28.69
C CYS A 434 5.47 14.68 27.58
N ILE A 435 6.27 13.66 27.28
CA ILE A 435 7.27 13.64 26.19
C ILE A 435 7.12 12.38 25.36
N GLY A 436 7.55 12.41 24.09
CA GLY A 436 7.67 11.25 23.19
C GLY A 436 9.13 10.86 22.99
N SER A 437 9.42 9.58 22.92
CA SER A 437 10.78 9.06 22.71
C SER A 437 11.29 9.25 21.27
N ASN A 438 10.39 9.41 20.31
CA ASN A 438 10.72 9.60 18.89
C ASN A 438 10.39 11.04 18.47
N ALA A 439 11.41 11.80 18.12
CA ALA A 439 11.28 13.20 17.71
C ALA A 439 11.13 13.38 16.18
N ALA A 440 10.96 12.28 15.43
CA ALA A 440 10.80 12.36 13.98
C ALA A 440 9.56 13.18 13.61
N THR A 441 9.72 14.15 12.72
CA THR A 441 8.64 14.99 12.19
C THR A 441 8.06 14.46 10.88
N ALA A 442 8.67 13.42 10.33
CA ALA A 442 8.20 12.72 9.14
C ALA A 442 8.66 11.26 9.16
N VAL A 443 7.92 10.41 8.47
CA VAL A 443 8.19 8.98 8.30
C VAL A 443 7.84 8.60 6.87
N GLU A 444 8.55 7.62 6.31
CA GLU A 444 8.29 7.11 4.96
C GLU A 444 6.92 6.43 4.88
N ASP A 445 6.18 6.69 3.80
CA ASP A 445 4.92 5.99 3.50
C ASP A 445 5.16 4.47 3.43
N GLY A 446 4.33 3.70 4.11
CA GLY A 446 4.49 2.26 4.21
C GLY A 446 5.47 1.78 5.29
N ALA A 447 6.30 2.64 5.86
CA ALA A 447 7.18 2.27 6.97
C ALA A 447 6.45 2.16 8.31
N ALA A 448 7.07 1.50 9.28
CA ALA A 448 6.57 1.46 10.66
C ALA A 448 6.96 2.73 11.41
N TYR A 449 6.10 3.17 12.33
CA TYR A 449 6.37 4.25 13.27
C TYR A 449 6.13 3.81 14.71
N THR A 450 7.08 4.11 15.58
CA THR A 450 6.93 3.80 17.02
C THR A 450 7.47 4.96 17.85
N THR A 451 6.74 5.31 18.90
CA THR A 451 7.19 6.24 19.95
C THR A 451 6.63 5.80 21.29
N THR A 452 7.38 6.05 22.37
CA THR A 452 6.89 5.85 23.74
C THR A 452 6.56 7.20 24.34
N LEU A 453 5.32 7.38 24.76
CA LEU A 453 4.87 8.55 25.49
C LEU A 453 5.17 8.35 26.98
N THR A 454 5.81 9.32 27.60
CA THR A 454 6.15 9.26 29.03
C THR A 454 5.64 10.53 29.72
N PRO A 455 4.76 10.44 30.74
CA PRO A 455 4.34 11.59 31.51
C PRO A 455 5.54 12.20 32.23
N LYS A 456 5.52 13.51 32.48
CA LYS A 456 6.49 14.17 33.39
C LYS A 456 6.40 13.55 34.77
N ASN A 457 7.47 13.73 35.56
CA ASN A 457 7.51 13.18 36.91
C ASN A 457 6.33 13.66 37.77
N GLY A 458 5.58 12.70 38.30
CA GLY A 458 4.37 12.98 39.11
C GLY A 458 3.10 13.27 38.30
N TYR A 459 3.14 13.16 36.96
CA TYR A 459 1.97 13.32 36.08
C TYR A 459 1.39 11.98 35.70
N THR A 460 0.10 11.96 35.36
CA THR A 460 -0.60 10.82 34.77
C THR A 460 -1.30 11.28 33.49
N PHE A 461 -1.47 10.40 32.50
CA PHE A 461 -2.18 10.75 31.28
C PHE A 461 -3.67 11.00 31.55
N ASP A 462 -4.17 12.11 31.04
CA ASP A 462 -5.60 12.44 31.02
C ASP A 462 -6.21 11.91 29.72
N THR A 463 -5.58 12.21 28.58
CA THR A 463 -6.04 11.78 27.26
C THR A 463 -4.84 11.46 26.36
N VAL A 464 -5.00 10.44 25.54
CA VAL A 464 -4.09 10.15 24.41
C VAL A 464 -4.95 9.81 23.19
N THR A 465 -4.69 10.46 22.07
CA THR A 465 -5.31 10.16 20.79
C THR A 465 -4.25 10.05 19.71
N VAL A 466 -4.44 9.10 18.80
CA VAL A 466 -3.57 8.87 17.64
C VAL A 466 -4.45 8.82 16.40
N SER A 467 -4.16 9.66 15.42
CA SER A 467 -4.83 9.60 14.13
C SER A 467 -3.84 9.42 12.99
N MET A 468 -4.28 8.77 11.91
CA MET A 468 -3.52 8.59 10.68
C MET A 468 -4.41 8.91 9.49
N GLY A 469 -3.97 9.83 8.61
CA GLY A 469 -4.77 10.31 7.49
C GLY A 469 -6.11 10.91 7.91
N GLY A 470 -6.20 11.48 9.12
CA GLY A 470 -7.43 12.05 9.69
C GLY A 470 -8.36 11.02 10.38
N THR A 471 -8.06 9.72 10.29
CA THR A 471 -8.83 8.66 10.95
C THR A 471 -8.26 8.36 12.33
N ASP A 472 -9.09 8.28 13.36
CA ASP A 472 -8.68 7.86 14.71
C ASP A 472 -8.32 6.37 14.72
N ILE A 473 -7.08 6.07 15.10
CA ILE A 473 -6.51 4.73 15.25
C ILE A 473 -6.05 4.44 16.67
N THR A 474 -6.44 5.24 17.64
CA THR A 474 -5.97 5.17 19.05
C THR A 474 -6.10 3.76 19.61
N ALA A 475 -7.25 3.13 19.42
CA ALA A 475 -7.54 1.80 19.99
C ALA A 475 -6.60 0.69 19.49
N THR A 476 -6.05 0.82 18.29
CA THR A 476 -5.15 -0.17 17.67
C THR A 476 -3.68 0.22 17.76
N ALA A 477 -3.39 1.51 17.84
CA ALA A 477 -2.02 2.04 17.78
C ALA A 477 -1.43 2.34 19.16
N TYR A 478 -2.24 2.63 20.19
CA TYR A 478 -1.76 3.02 21.51
C TYR A 478 -2.00 1.95 22.57
N ASN A 479 -0.95 1.60 23.29
CA ASN A 479 -1.01 0.72 24.45
C ASN A 479 -0.90 1.55 25.75
N ALA A 480 -2.02 1.70 26.44
CA ALA A 480 -2.09 2.52 27.66
C ALA A 480 -1.25 1.96 28.82
N ALA A 481 -1.01 0.65 28.87
CA ALA A 481 -0.21 0.04 29.96
C ALA A 481 1.29 0.33 29.80
N THR A 482 1.77 0.53 28.57
CA THR A 482 3.20 0.74 28.28
C THR A 482 3.52 2.16 27.80
N GLY A 483 2.50 2.96 27.47
CA GLY A 483 2.66 4.26 26.85
C GLY A 483 3.13 4.23 25.40
N VAL A 484 3.21 3.04 24.78
CA VAL A 484 3.74 2.87 23.43
C VAL A 484 2.67 3.16 22.38
N VAL A 485 2.99 4.05 21.47
CA VAL A 485 2.30 4.19 20.17
C VAL A 485 3.07 3.38 19.15
N SER A 486 2.42 2.43 18.47
CA SER A 486 3.01 1.58 17.44
C SER A 486 2.08 1.49 16.23
N ILE A 487 2.58 1.90 15.08
CA ILE A 487 1.89 1.85 13.78
C ILE A 487 2.76 0.98 12.87
N ALA A 488 2.28 -0.21 12.54
CA ALA A 488 3.04 -1.17 11.75
C ALA A 488 3.28 -0.69 10.31
N ARG A 489 2.35 0.09 9.76
CA ARG A 489 2.41 0.65 8.42
C ARG A 489 1.76 2.02 8.39
N VAL A 490 2.54 3.04 8.06
CA VAL A 490 2.05 4.42 7.92
C VAL A 490 1.54 4.62 6.49
N THR A 491 0.28 5.01 6.35
CA THR A 491 -0.38 5.27 5.05
C THR A 491 -0.97 6.67 4.94
N GLY A 492 -0.71 7.52 5.93
CA GLY A 492 -1.18 8.89 6.00
C GLY A 492 -0.44 9.68 7.06
N ASP A 493 -0.61 10.99 7.09
CA ASP A 493 -0.01 11.84 8.11
C ASP A 493 -0.47 11.42 9.51
N ILE A 494 0.48 11.36 10.44
CA ILE A 494 0.24 10.96 11.84
C ILE A 494 0.04 12.22 12.69
N THR A 495 -1.00 12.21 13.52
CA THR A 495 -1.15 13.20 14.60
C THR A 495 -1.31 12.46 15.92
N ILE A 496 -0.44 12.78 16.87
CA ILE A 496 -0.49 12.26 18.24
C ILE A 496 -0.80 13.43 19.15
N THR A 497 -1.90 13.37 19.90
CA THR A 497 -2.23 14.34 20.92
C THR A 497 -2.25 13.63 22.26
N ALA A 498 -1.47 14.13 23.22
CA ALA A 498 -1.46 13.58 24.56
C ALA A 498 -1.41 14.72 25.59
N THR A 499 -2.29 14.62 26.58
CA THR A 499 -2.28 15.50 27.76
C THR A 499 -2.05 14.66 28.99
N ALA A 500 -1.20 15.16 29.86
CA ALA A 500 -0.97 14.58 31.17
C ALA A 500 -0.98 15.69 32.21
N SER A 501 -1.59 15.47 33.35
CA SER A 501 -1.65 16.37 34.46
C SER A 501 -1.13 15.74 35.74
N LYS A 502 -0.74 16.57 36.67
CA LYS A 502 -0.37 16.13 38.02
C LYS A 502 -1.65 15.79 38.76
N PRO A 503 -1.80 14.58 39.33
CA PRO A 503 -2.94 14.26 40.16
C PRO A 503 -3.04 15.26 41.32
N VAL A 504 -4.16 15.96 41.43
CA VAL A 504 -4.39 16.86 42.53
C VAL A 504 -4.89 16.04 43.71
N THR A 505 -4.13 16.05 44.81
CA THR A 505 -4.54 15.39 46.05
C THR A 505 -5.35 16.41 46.86
N TYR A 506 -6.65 16.22 46.90
CA TYR A 506 -7.52 17.08 47.68
C TYR A 506 -7.50 16.67 49.16
N THR A 507 -7.18 17.61 50.04
CA THR A 507 -7.31 17.39 51.47
C THR A 507 -8.73 17.76 51.90
N ASN A 508 -9.45 16.84 52.54
CA ASN A 508 -10.76 17.15 53.11
C ASN A 508 -10.63 18.13 54.27
N LEU A 509 -11.24 19.30 54.14
CA LEU A 509 -11.19 20.36 55.13
C LEU A 509 -12.24 20.20 56.24
N VAL A 510 -13.23 19.35 56.10
CA VAL A 510 -14.29 19.13 57.09
C VAL A 510 -13.72 18.77 58.48
N PRO A 511 -12.71 17.89 58.57
CA PRO A 511 -12.11 17.58 59.88
C PRO A 511 -11.42 18.75 60.58
N THR A 512 -11.10 19.84 59.85
CA THR A 512 -10.46 21.03 60.43
C THR A 512 -11.46 22.06 60.98
N ALA A 513 -12.76 21.81 60.75
CA ALA A 513 -13.81 22.73 61.18
C ALA A 513 -13.98 22.73 62.70
N VAL A 514 -14.36 23.90 63.19
CA VAL A 514 -14.56 24.18 64.65
C VAL A 514 -15.95 24.73 64.93
N ASP A 515 -16.38 24.74 66.17
CA ASP A 515 -17.55 25.50 66.64
C ASP A 515 -17.18 26.93 66.97
N SER A 516 -18.15 27.71 67.43
CA SER A 516 -17.95 29.10 67.85
C SER A 516 -17.12 29.30 69.16
N SER A 517 -16.76 28.23 69.85
CA SER A 517 -15.81 28.22 70.93
C SER A 517 -14.40 27.85 70.51
N GLY A 518 -14.21 27.48 69.21
CA GLY A 518 -12.95 26.92 68.66
C GLY A 518 -12.76 25.45 68.92
N ALA A 519 -13.73 24.75 69.47
CA ALA A 519 -13.67 23.31 69.70
C ALA A 519 -13.94 22.54 68.35
N SER A 520 -13.33 21.39 68.15
CA SER A 520 -13.51 20.58 66.93
C SER A 520 -14.99 20.22 66.72
N MET A 521 -15.54 20.65 65.58
CA MET A 521 -16.91 20.37 65.16
C MET A 521 -16.93 20.20 63.64
N PRO A 522 -16.64 19.03 63.13
CA PRO A 522 -16.58 18.81 61.68
C PRO A 522 -17.91 19.13 61.00
N TYR A 523 -19.03 18.75 61.58
CA TYR A 523 -20.38 18.94 60.99
C TYR A 523 -21.49 18.80 62.03
N GLN A 524 -22.70 19.28 61.67
CA GLN A 524 -23.95 19.05 62.41
C GLN A 524 -25.00 18.44 61.49
N ASN A 525 -25.44 17.23 61.78
CA ASN A 525 -26.57 16.62 61.11
C ASN A 525 -27.91 17.20 61.57
N GLY A 526 -28.87 17.29 60.66
CA GLY A 526 -30.20 17.80 60.94
C GLY A 526 -30.25 19.34 61.00
N TYR A 527 -29.26 20.03 60.46
CA TYR A 527 -29.21 21.48 60.42
C TYR A 527 -28.87 21.99 59.03
N ASN A 528 -29.49 23.10 58.64
CA ASN A 528 -29.11 23.90 57.50
C ASN A 528 -28.74 25.33 57.91
N LEU A 529 -28.04 26.04 57.02
CA LEU A 529 -27.76 27.48 57.26
C LEU A 529 -28.98 28.31 56.85
N SER A 530 -29.45 29.15 57.73
CA SER A 530 -30.47 30.17 57.42
C SER A 530 -29.87 31.29 56.56
N SER A 531 -30.71 32.18 56.06
CA SER A 531 -30.27 33.43 55.40
C SER A 531 -29.49 34.34 56.29
N SER A 532 -29.70 34.25 57.65
CA SER A 532 -28.94 34.93 58.63
C SER A 532 -27.68 34.20 59.13
N GLY A 533 -27.27 33.12 58.44
CA GLY A 533 -26.06 32.35 58.72
C GLY A 533 -26.10 31.45 59.94
N ASN A 534 -27.20 31.44 60.65
CA ASN A 534 -27.38 30.58 61.82
C ASN A 534 -27.75 29.17 61.40
N ALA A 535 -27.17 28.16 62.05
CA ALA A 535 -27.64 26.80 61.90
C ALA A 535 -29.06 26.68 62.48
N GLN A 536 -29.99 26.27 61.67
CA GLN A 536 -31.39 26.02 62.03
C GLN A 536 -31.75 24.54 61.75
N SER A 537 -32.67 24.01 62.57
CA SER A 537 -33.14 22.66 62.41
C SER A 537 -33.70 22.43 61.00
N GLY A 538 -33.21 21.39 60.32
CA GLY A 538 -33.61 21.00 58.97
C GLY A 538 -33.40 19.50 58.77
N SER A 539 -34.49 18.71 58.77
CA SER A 539 -34.39 17.27 58.58
C SER A 539 -33.76 16.92 57.24
N GLY A 540 -32.78 16.01 57.24
CA GLY A 540 -32.09 15.58 56.04
C GLY A 540 -30.94 16.50 55.58
N PHE A 541 -30.64 17.56 56.33
CA PHE A 541 -29.53 18.46 56.04
C PHE A 541 -28.31 18.20 56.92
N VAL A 542 -27.16 18.62 56.43
CA VAL A 542 -25.91 18.73 57.17
C VAL A 542 -25.31 20.11 56.98
N THR A 543 -24.73 20.64 58.04
CA THR A 543 -23.95 21.87 58.01
C THR A 543 -22.54 21.58 58.53
N SER A 544 -21.50 22.03 57.82
CA SER A 544 -20.13 21.96 58.32
C SER A 544 -19.98 22.85 59.56
N GLY A 545 -19.00 22.60 60.41
CA GLY A 545 -18.46 23.58 61.32
C GLY A 545 -17.86 24.80 60.60
N PHE A 546 -17.23 25.67 61.33
CA PHE A 546 -16.48 26.82 60.79
C PHE A 546 -15.14 26.30 60.23
N ILE A 547 -14.99 26.34 58.91
CA ILE A 547 -13.77 25.93 58.22
C ILE A 547 -12.87 27.15 58.08
N PRO A 548 -11.62 27.11 58.58
CA PRO A 548 -10.69 28.23 58.46
C PRO A 548 -10.41 28.56 57.00
N LEU A 549 -10.41 29.85 56.67
CA LEU A 549 -9.93 30.31 55.37
C LEU A 549 -8.40 30.37 55.37
N PRO A 550 -7.72 29.90 54.33
CA PRO A 550 -6.29 30.13 54.18
C PRO A 550 -5.98 31.62 54.09
N GLY A 551 -4.86 32.07 54.65
CA GLY A 551 -4.50 33.48 54.79
C GLY A 551 -4.31 34.31 53.52
N ASN A 552 -4.43 33.71 52.33
CA ASN A 552 -4.42 34.37 51.02
C ASN A 552 -5.59 33.85 50.18
N VAL A 553 -6.71 34.56 50.20
CA VAL A 553 -7.97 34.15 49.54
C VAL A 553 -8.04 34.66 48.10
N THR A 554 -6.95 34.65 47.33
CA THR A 554 -6.96 35.33 46.04
C THR A 554 -7.45 34.50 44.87
N LYS A 555 -7.29 33.18 44.89
CA LYS A 555 -7.85 32.24 43.89
C LYS A 555 -7.99 30.85 44.49
N HIS A 556 -9.10 30.53 45.07
CA HIS A 556 -9.34 29.19 45.59
C HIS A 556 -10.60 28.58 44.97
N VAL A 557 -10.50 27.36 44.52
CA VAL A 557 -11.65 26.55 44.12
C VAL A 557 -11.94 25.54 45.20
N TYR A 558 -13.14 25.58 45.72
CA TYR A 558 -13.62 24.62 46.71
C TYR A 558 -14.56 23.65 46.03
N ARG A 559 -14.34 22.37 46.28
CA ARG A 559 -15.24 21.32 45.84
C ARG A 559 -15.96 20.73 47.05
N ILE A 560 -17.27 20.64 46.94
CA ILE A 560 -18.14 20.01 47.93
C ILE A 560 -18.67 18.72 47.26
N ALA A 561 -18.47 17.58 47.90
CA ALA A 561 -18.88 16.29 47.41
C ALA A 561 -19.18 15.33 48.57
N GLY A 562 -19.55 14.11 48.27
CA GLY A 562 -19.71 13.03 49.24
C GLY A 562 -20.80 12.06 48.84
N GLU A 563 -20.71 10.84 49.30
CA GLU A 563 -21.72 9.81 49.06
C GLU A 563 -23.04 10.21 49.75
N GLY A 564 -24.13 10.29 48.99
CA GLY A 564 -25.42 10.72 49.51
C GLY A 564 -25.54 12.23 49.79
N ILE A 565 -24.53 13.04 49.49
CA ILE A 565 -24.63 14.50 49.46
C ILE A 565 -25.31 14.90 48.15
N VAL A 566 -26.42 15.66 48.25
CA VAL A 566 -27.22 16.06 47.10
C VAL A 566 -27.37 17.58 47.05
N PHE A 567 -27.22 18.12 45.85
CA PHE A 567 -27.46 19.50 45.50
C PHE A 567 -28.62 19.57 44.50
N SER A 568 -29.61 20.40 44.75
CA SER A 568 -30.74 20.59 43.86
C SER A 568 -30.96 22.07 43.56
N LYS A 569 -31.14 22.36 42.28
CA LYS A 569 -31.42 23.69 41.76
C LYS A 569 -32.80 24.20 42.20
N ALA A 570 -33.77 23.31 42.33
CA ALA A 570 -35.15 23.67 42.62
C ALA A 570 -35.37 24.09 44.07
N GLU A 571 -34.55 23.61 45.01
CA GLU A 571 -34.82 23.72 46.42
C GLU A 571 -33.73 24.43 47.23
N ALA A 572 -32.70 24.97 46.57
CA ALA A 572 -31.60 25.73 47.22
C ALA A 572 -30.93 24.98 48.39
N TYR A 573 -30.67 23.68 48.19
CA TYR A 573 -30.12 22.81 49.26
C TYR A 573 -28.65 23.01 49.58
N CYS A 574 -27.98 24.00 49.01
CA CYS A 574 -26.62 24.36 49.39
C CYS A 574 -26.56 25.83 49.73
N ARG A 575 -25.91 26.13 50.82
CA ARG A 575 -25.66 27.52 51.25
C ARG A 575 -24.23 27.61 51.78
N VAL A 576 -23.54 28.68 51.38
CA VAL A 576 -22.20 29.01 51.92
C VAL A 576 -22.34 30.27 52.73
N GLY A 577 -21.88 30.27 53.97
CA GLY A 577 -21.81 31.44 54.84
C GLY A 577 -20.35 31.81 55.10
N TRP A 578 -20.06 33.09 55.06
CA TRP A 578 -18.77 33.71 55.43
C TRP A 578 -18.84 34.34 56.77
N TYR A 579 -17.84 34.12 57.63
CA TYR A 579 -17.82 34.53 59.00
C TYR A 579 -16.48 35.21 59.33
N ASP A 580 -16.49 36.18 60.23
CA ASP A 580 -15.29 36.82 60.74
C ASP A 580 -14.58 35.98 61.83
N SER A 581 -13.46 36.48 62.36
CA SER A 581 -12.67 35.77 63.36
C SER A 581 -13.41 35.60 64.71
N THR A 582 -14.55 36.24 64.88
CA THR A 582 -15.41 36.13 66.09
C THR A 582 -16.65 35.24 65.79
N PHE A 583 -16.66 34.53 64.67
CA PHE A 583 -17.74 33.65 64.20
C PHE A 583 -19.06 34.36 63.88
N GLN A 584 -19.00 35.70 63.68
CA GLN A 584 -20.18 36.45 63.25
C GLN A 584 -20.35 36.37 61.75
N LEU A 585 -21.59 36.16 61.30
CA LEU A 585 -21.91 36.08 59.86
C LEU A 585 -21.65 37.43 59.19
N LEU A 586 -20.89 37.40 58.16
CA LEU A 586 -20.65 38.52 57.26
C LEU A 586 -21.58 38.48 56.05
N LYS A 587 -21.75 37.31 55.45
CA LYS A 587 -22.56 37.09 54.24
C LYS A 587 -22.94 35.66 54.08
N THR A 588 -24.13 35.37 53.45
CA THR A 588 -24.51 34.06 52.94
C THR A 588 -24.74 34.12 51.45
N VAL A 589 -24.43 33.01 50.77
CA VAL A 589 -24.64 32.83 49.35
C VAL A 589 -25.39 31.52 49.12
N ILE A 590 -26.40 31.55 48.25
CA ILE A 590 -27.14 30.41 47.81
C ILE A 590 -26.73 30.10 46.36
N PRO A 591 -25.99 29.04 46.10
CA PRO A 591 -25.48 28.75 44.77
C PRO A 591 -26.56 28.59 43.68
N ALA A 592 -27.75 28.14 44.08
CA ALA A 592 -28.82 27.83 43.11
C ALA A 592 -29.57 29.08 42.61
N ASN A 593 -29.53 30.22 43.29
CA ASN A 593 -30.44 31.33 43.02
C ASN A 593 -29.85 32.57 42.43
N LYS A 594 -28.56 32.74 42.40
CA LYS A 594 -27.90 33.88 41.72
C LYS A 594 -26.43 33.76 41.62
N ILE A 595 -26.02 34.06 40.49
CA ILE A 595 -24.86 34.80 40.10
C ILE A 595 -24.62 35.99 41.05
N ASP A 596 -24.19 35.72 42.26
CA ASP A 596 -23.38 36.66 42.96
C ASP A 596 -21.99 36.54 42.32
N VAL A 597 -21.53 37.62 41.68
CA VAL A 597 -20.31 37.66 40.87
C VAL A 597 -19.04 37.25 41.62
N SER A 598 -19.15 36.95 42.92
CA SER A 598 -18.07 36.49 43.78
C SER A 598 -17.89 34.99 43.89
N VAL A 599 -18.91 34.25 43.55
CA VAL A 599 -18.88 32.79 43.61
C VAL A 599 -19.31 32.27 42.25
N TYR A 600 -18.34 31.84 41.45
CA TYR A 600 -18.61 31.35 40.11
C TYR A 600 -19.11 29.90 40.19
N PHE A 601 -20.40 29.70 39.92
CA PHE A 601 -20.99 28.40 39.68
C PHE A 601 -21.06 28.20 38.17
N PRO A 602 -20.78 26.97 37.67
CA PRO A 602 -20.94 26.71 36.24
C PRO A 602 -22.38 27.05 35.79
N SER A 603 -22.49 27.66 34.63
CA SER A 603 -23.74 28.17 34.06
C SER A 603 -24.82 27.09 33.82
N SER A 604 -24.47 25.83 33.96
CA SER A 604 -25.37 24.69 33.90
C SER A 604 -25.20 23.80 35.13
N ILE A 605 -25.94 24.09 36.20
CA ILE A 605 -26.06 23.16 37.32
C ILE A 605 -27.13 22.11 36.88
N PRO A 606 -26.83 20.81 36.85
CA PRO A 606 -27.83 19.78 36.65
C PRO A 606 -28.97 19.88 37.66
N GLU A 607 -30.15 19.41 37.34
CA GLU A 607 -31.31 19.40 38.27
C GLU A 607 -30.99 18.70 39.58
N SER A 608 -30.08 17.74 39.58
CA SER A 608 -29.48 17.12 40.76
C SER A 608 -28.05 16.69 40.47
N THR A 609 -27.14 16.87 41.44
CA THR A 609 -25.75 16.47 41.35
C THR A 609 -25.21 16.04 42.71
N THR A 610 -24.25 15.13 42.72
CA THR A 610 -23.55 14.65 43.92
C THR A 610 -22.26 15.39 44.23
N ALA A 611 -21.84 16.32 43.36
CA ALA A 611 -20.68 17.16 43.57
C ALA A 611 -20.91 18.55 43.00
N MET A 612 -20.42 19.56 43.68
CA MET A 612 -20.48 20.96 43.26
C MET A 612 -19.13 21.62 43.52
N THR A 613 -18.68 22.43 42.58
CA THR A 613 -17.51 23.29 42.77
C THR A 613 -17.94 24.75 42.86
N PHE A 614 -17.33 25.50 43.73
CA PHE A 614 -17.45 26.95 43.74
C PHE A 614 -16.05 27.58 43.75
N GLN A 615 -15.92 28.67 43.04
CA GLN A 615 -14.66 29.37 42.89
C GLN A 615 -14.71 30.70 43.57
N VAL A 616 -13.71 30.98 44.39
CA VAL A 616 -13.49 32.29 45.00
C VAL A 616 -12.36 32.95 44.22
N THR A 617 -12.64 34.08 43.54
CA THR A 617 -11.66 34.80 42.73
C THR A 617 -11.45 36.22 43.21
N GLU A 618 -10.25 36.79 42.99
CA GLU A 618 -9.90 38.18 43.36
C GLU A 618 -10.83 39.26 42.77
N ALA A 619 -11.34 38.99 41.55
CA ALA A 619 -12.25 39.96 40.90
C ALA A 619 -13.61 40.03 41.57
N ALA A 620 -13.88 39.13 42.45
CA ALA A 620 -15.12 39.06 43.18
C ALA A 620 -14.87 39.57 44.62
N SER A 621 -14.93 40.82 44.80
CA SER A 621 -14.87 41.54 46.09
C SER A 621 -15.93 41.12 47.12
N ASN A 622 -16.38 39.86 47.09
CA ASN A 622 -17.56 39.41 47.81
C ASN A 622 -17.29 38.35 48.88
N VAL A 623 -16.05 37.85 49.00
CA VAL A 623 -15.62 37.33 50.28
C VAL A 623 -15.29 38.57 51.09
N PRO A 624 -16.00 38.88 52.21
CA PRO A 624 -15.70 40.03 53.00
C PRO A 624 -14.24 40.03 53.41
N ALA A 625 -13.55 41.15 53.30
CA ALA A 625 -12.12 41.25 53.62
C ALA A 625 -11.77 40.76 55.04
N SER A 626 -12.74 40.79 55.96
CA SER A 626 -12.63 40.30 57.35
C SER A 626 -13.04 38.80 57.49
N ALA A 627 -13.36 38.09 56.41
CA ALA A 627 -13.74 36.70 56.54
C ALA A 627 -12.54 35.84 56.98
N ALA A 628 -12.74 35.10 58.05
CA ALA A 628 -11.76 34.16 58.61
C ALA A 628 -12.22 32.72 58.52
N TYR A 629 -13.52 32.52 58.38
CA TYR A 629 -14.12 31.17 58.28
C TYR A 629 -15.24 31.13 57.23
N PHE A 630 -15.52 29.93 56.75
CA PHE A 630 -16.75 29.68 56.01
C PHE A 630 -17.45 28.42 56.55
N ARG A 631 -18.74 28.32 56.30
CA ARG A 631 -19.54 27.12 56.55
C ARG A 631 -20.33 26.77 55.31
N VAL A 632 -20.60 25.47 55.15
CA VAL A 632 -21.39 24.93 54.03
C VAL A 632 -22.54 24.13 54.60
N SER A 633 -23.73 24.31 54.07
CA SER A 633 -24.83 23.37 54.28
C SER A 633 -25.23 22.67 52.97
N ALA A 634 -25.53 21.39 53.07
CA ALA A 634 -25.98 20.54 51.96
C ALA A 634 -27.03 19.55 52.46
N MET A 635 -27.71 18.89 51.54
CA MET A 635 -28.59 17.78 51.87
C MET A 635 -27.74 16.50 51.97
N GLY A 636 -27.94 15.69 53.02
CA GLY A 636 -27.18 14.46 53.26
C GLY A 636 -26.73 14.30 54.70
N LYS A 637 -25.78 13.40 54.94
CA LYS A 637 -25.19 13.12 56.25
C LYS A 637 -23.76 13.63 56.32
N GLY A 638 -23.38 14.16 57.47
CA GLY A 638 -22.12 14.86 57.69
C GLY A 638 -20.89 13.96 57.60
N GLU A 639 -21.03 12.69 57.98
CA GLU A 639 -19.95 11.70 57.82
C GLU A 639 -19.48 11.54 56.38
N ASN A 640 -20.34 11.85 55.41
CA ASN A 640 -20.04 11.75 53.98
C ASN A 640 -19.68 13.11 53.36
N LEU A 641 -19.75 14.21 54.11
CA LEU A 641 -19.43 15.53 53.58
C LEU A 641 -17.92 15.69 53.39
N ILE A 642 -17.53 15.98 52.16
CA ILE A 642 -16.16 16.25 51.77
C ILE A 642 -16.09 17.66 51.19
N ILE A 643 -15.26 18.51 51.77
CA ILE A 643 -14.96 19.84 51.26
C ILE A 643 -13.46 19.90 51.02
N THR A 644 -13.06 20.09 49.78
CA THR A 644 -11.65 20.15 49.39
C THR A 644 -11.32 21.55 48.85
N LEU A 645 -10.10 21.98 49.13
CA LEU A 645 -9.50 23.13 48.48
C LEU A 645 -8.72 22.68 47.28
N ASP A 646 -9.03 23.24 46.13
CA ASP A 646 -8.28 23.05 44.92
C ASP A 646 -7.11 24.04 44.88
N GLU A 647 -5.88 23.53 44.79
CA GLU A 647 -4.73 24.42 44.63
C GLU A 647 -4.74 24.95 43.18
N PRO A 648 -4.45 26.27 42.98
CA PRO A 648 -4.41 26.82 41.64
C PRO A 648 -3.38 26.07 40.78
N ILE A 649 -3.80 25.68 39.60
CA ILE A 649 -2.90 25.13 38.57
C ILE A 649 -1.97 26.29 38.16
N GLU A 650 -0.66 26.16 38.42
CA GLU A 650 0.35 27.06 37.87
C GLU A 650 0.51 26.89 36.32
#